data_847e6df010b3c597f3269ba32bd23e0b
#
_entry.id   847e6df010b3c597f3269ba32bd23e0b
#
_cell.length_a   1.000
_cell.length_b   1.000
_cell.length_c   1.000
_cell.angle_alpha   90.00
_cell.angle_beta   90.00
_cell.angle_gamma   90.00
#
_symmetry.space_group_name_H-M   'P 1'
#
loop_
_entity.id
_entity.type
_entity.pdbx_description
1 polymer ?
#
loop_
_entity_poly.entity_id
_entity_poly.type
_entity_poly.pdbx_seq_one_letter_code
_entity_poly.pdbx_strand_id
1 'polypeptide(L)'
;MLVKIKHKHSIFLRFLSMRVAYKISFIFFIFFIFYSCSPTKYVGKDEYLLDRVKVKVDDYKLNRSDLKRNIRQKPNTRILGVARFHLGLYNLSGRNEKKKFNQWLRRIGEAPVIYDPFMTQRSASQIELYLHNKGFYSAEVSDTIFYKKRKAFVEYHVKVGPVTRIQEVRFDDKEGGRVNQIAEESGLMANFRRDTVNTLLEKDAPLDLDVLDDERERITKMLREKGYFNFSKNFIQFFADTTSAAKENMAKVFVRVVENAVDSNAYRRYFVRNISVNFDYDPMLTAEQVDSTYNTLYYNGYNILYKDKLKIKPKMIIETIQLQQMELYDARRVIDTYVRLQALNLFKMVNIDFKEVESDGDVKALDCVIQLSPVKRQSYNVFLEGTHNSGNMGVGGNFTYNHRNVFRAGENISASIWGSLRKEQVNGEGKIFNTSEIGAELKLVTPQFWMPFFKMKDFRRNYAPKTSISFSYSYEYTPYYTRSIANARFGYLWRKANKKWRYNFDLIDLNYVLMKDVDQNFIDGLKNEYIKNAYTDHMILSAVFSATYTDQQVNVKTANYSYFRVNTETSGNFLSVIDGIAGSKSSASGTLNEKYYKIFGVRYAQFVKADAEYRYNWYINRANSLVGRLFVGCGYPYGNMKVLPFEEAYYGGGANDIRAWQARTLGPGSYLATEKYPNSVGDFKLAGNIEYRFKLIWLLEGALFVDAGNVWNINPKENRFGAKLNYNFFNQIAIGTGAGLRLNANFFLLRFDLGIKVKDPSMPVGNRFVLFDSRGGFRRSVFNVAIGYPF
;
A
#
# COMPACT_ATOMS: atom_id res chain seq x y z
N MET A 1 -0.54 63.36 11.54
CA MET A 1 -0.54 62.34 10.48
C MET A 1 -0.46 60.91 11.05
N LEU A 2 0.21 60.67 12.12
CA LEU A 2 0.36 59.35 12.79
C LEU A 2 -0.90 58.78 13.48
N VAL A 3 -1.85 59.63 13.89
CA VAL A 3 -3.09 59.21 14.56
C VAL A 3 -4.13 58.66 13.55
N LYS A 4 -4.14 59.12 12.29
CA LYS A 4 -5.03 58.60 11.24
C LYS A 4 -4.62 57.22 10.71
N ILE A 5 -3.33 56.86 10.81
CA ILE A 5 -2.83 55.53 10.37
C ILE A 5 -3.17 54.46 11.39
N LYS A 6 -3.13 54.74 12.71
CA LYS A 6 -3.54 53.78 13.76
C LYS A 6 -5.05 53.46 13.69
N HIS A 7 -5.89 54.41 13.31
CA HIS A 7 -7.34 54.20 13.23
C HIS A 7 -7.75 53.34 12.01
N LYS A 8 -7.07 53.52 10.85
CA LYS A 8 -7.30 52.63 9.69
C LYS A 8 -6.85 51.21 9.91
N HIS A 9 -5.75 51.00 10.65
CA HIS A 9 -5.29 49.64 11.00
C HIS A 9 -6.21 48.91 11.97
N SER A 10 -6.80 49.64 12.93
CA SER A 10 -7.78 49.07 13.87
C SER A 10 -9.08 48.65 13.16
N ILE A 11 -9.57 49.42 12.21
CA ILE A 11 -10.79 49.10 11.43
C ILE A 11 -10.52 47.93 10.47
N PHE A 12 -9.38 47.86 9.83
CA PHE A 12 -9.00 46.76 8.93
C PHE A 12 -8.84 45.45 9.71
N LEU A 13 -8.27 45.46 10.92
CA LEU A 13 -8.13 44.32 11.81
C LEU A 13 -9.50 43.83 12.34
N ARG A 14 -10.43 44.77 12.64
CA ARG A 14 -11.82 44.39 12.98
C ARG A 14 -12.58 43.77 11.80
N PHE A 15 -12.41 44.27 10.58
CA PHE A 15 -13.00 43.69 9.38
C PHE A 15 -12.44 42.28 9.06
N LEU A 16 -11.15 42.05 9.30
CA LEU A 16 -10.51 40.76 9.08
C LEU A 16 -10.92 39.70 10.14
N SER A 17 -11.07 40.12 11.41
CA SER A 17 -11.55 39.27 12.49
C SER A 17 -13.04 38.94 12.32
N MET A 18 -13.85 39.86 11.84
CA MET A 18 -15.24 39.59 11.45
C MET A 18 -15.35 38.58 10.32
N ARG A 19 -14.52 38.66 9.28
CA ARG A 19 -14.55 37.64 8.17
C ARG A 19 -14.17 36.24 8.62
N VAL A 20 -13.26 36.08 9.57
CA VAL A 20 -12.91 34.76 10.15
C VAL A 20 -14.01 34.28 11.09
N ALA A 21 -14.57 35.17 11.91
CA ALA A 21 -15.73 34.83 12.74
C ALA A 21 -16.97 34.45 11.89
N TYR A 22 -17.20 35.15 10.78
CA TYR A 22 -18.26 34.78 9.82
C TYR A 22 -18.00 33.39 9.18
N LYS A 23 -16.76 33.06 8.81
CA LYS A 23 -16.46 31.73 8.25
C LYS A 23 -16.62 30.62 9.29
N ILE A 24 -16.18 30.84 10.51
CA ILE A 24 -16.37 29.88 11.63
C ILE A 24 -17.85 29.77 12.00
N SER A 25 -18.56 30.91 12.08
CA SER A 25 -20.01 30.94 12.29
C SER A 25 -20.78 30.27 11.16
N PHE A 26 -20.31 30.40 9.89
CA PHE A 26 -20.89 29.72 8.74
C PHE A 26 -20.67 28.20 8.79
N ILE A 27 -19.49 27.73 9.22
CA ILE A 27 -19.21 26.31 9.44
C ILE A 27 -20.06 25.78 10.62
N PHE A 28 -20.15 26.52 11.72
CA PHE A 28 -21.04 26.20 12.83
C PHE A 28 -22.51 26.27 12.43
N PHE A 29 -22.90 27.21 11.59
CA PHE A 29 -24.26 27.35 11.06
C PHE A 29 -24.64 26.18 10.15
N ILE A 30 -23.73 25.74 9.29
CA ILE A 30 -23.87 24.51 8.50
C ILE A 30 -24.00 23.29 9.45
N PHE A 31 -23.19 23.21 10.48
CA PHE A 31 -23.27 22.14 11.48
C PHE A 31 -24.60 22.18 12.27
N PHE A 32 -25.11 23.38 12.61
CA PHE A 32 -26.40 23.58 13.26
C PHE A 32 -27.58 23.26 12.34
N ILE A 33 -27.53 23.55 11.05
CA ILE A 33 -28.54 23.15 10.07
C ILE A 33 -28.69 21.63 10.04
N PHE A 34 -27.58 20.89 10.08
CA PHE A 34 -27.60 19.43 10.11
C PHE A 34 -28.08 18.85 11.46
N TYR A 35 -27.91 19.59 12.54
CA TYR A 35 -28.38 19.19 13.88
C TYR A 35 -29.87 19.46 14.06
N SER A 36 -30.46 20.42 13.34
CA SER A 36 -31.86 20.85 13.45
C SER A 36 -32.85 19.95 12.68
N CYS A 37 -32.38 19.11 11.75
CA CYS A 37 -33.27 18.18 11.05
C CYS A 37 -33.64 17.00 11.95
N SER A 38 -34.90 16.83 12.26
CA SER A 38 -35.41 15.64 12.98
C SER A 38 -34.99 14.36 12.22
N PRO A 39 -34.20 13.46 12.81
CA PRO A 39 -33.80 12.22 12.16
C PRO A 39 -35.01 11.30 11.82
N THR A 40 -36.16 11.56 12.36
CA THR A 40 -37.40 10.78 12.18
C THR A 40 -38.39 11.42 11.21
N LYS A 41 -37.97 12.39 10.37
CA LYS A 41 -38.85 13.14 9.45
C LYS A 41 -39.63 12.25 8.48
N TYR A 42 -38.98 11.19 7.95
CA TYR A 42 -39.56 10.25 6.99
C TYR A 42 -39.85 8.88 7.61
N VAL A 43 -39.97 8.78 8.90
CA VAL A 43 -40.41 7.57 9.59
C VAL A 43 -41.95 7.59 9.68
N GLY A 44 -42.64 6.51 9.34
CA GLY A 44 -44.09 6.38 9.40
C GLY A 44 -44.64 6.58 10.82
N LYS A 45 -45.96 6.79 10.98
CA LYS A 45 -46.55 7.04 12.30
C LYS A 45 -46.36 5.86 13.26
N ASP A 46 -46.45 4.65 12.74
CA ASP A 46 -46.33 3.40 13.52
C ASP A 46 -44.96 2.73 13.38
N GLU A 47 -43.99 3.45 12.80
CA GLU A 47 -42.63 2.97 12.56
C GLU A 47 -41.62 3.62 13.49
N TYR A 48 -40.53 2.93 13.71
CA TYR A 48 -39.41 3.40 14.54
C TYR A 48 -38.12 3.42 13.76
N LEU A 49 -37.34 4.51 13.86
CA LEU A 49 -36.01 4.60 13.34
C LEU A 49 -35.08 3.71 14.16
N LEU A 50 -34.36 2.80 13.53
CA LEU A 50 -33.29 2.04 14.18
C LEU A 50 -32.12 2.98 14.53
N ASP A 51 -32.07 3.38 15.83
CA ASP A 51 -31.09 4.37 16.29
C ASP A 51 -29.75 3.73 16.64
N ARG A 52 -29.80 2.63 17.37
CA ARG A 52 -28.57 1.98 17.87
C ARG A 52 -28.78 0.48 18.00
N VAL A 53 -27.71 -0.26 17.65
CA VAL A 53 -27.62 -1.69 17.91
C VAL A 53 -26.41 -1.93 18.79
N LYS A 54 -26.59 -2.61 19.88
CA LYS A 54 -25.51 -3.02 20.81
C LYS A 54 -25.50 -4.53 20.94
N VAL A 55 -24.30 -5.08 21.16
CA VAL A 55 -24.11 -6.47 21.55
C VAL A 55 -23.45 -6.46 22.93
N LYS A 56 -24.14 -7.04 23.89
CA LYS A 56 -23.65 -7.31 25.24
C LYS A 56 -23.30 -8.78 25.33
N VAL A 57 -22.09 -9.08 25.74
CA VAL A 57 -21.55 -10.43 25.84
C VAL A 57 -21.14 -10.65 27.28
N ASP A 58 -21.49 -11.79 27.84
CA ASP A 58 -21.11 -12.19 29.19
C ASP A 58 -19.61 -12.52 29.31
N ASP A 59 -19.00 -13.02 28.23
CA ASP A 59 -17.56 -13.24 28.15
C ASP A 59 -16.84 -12.05 27.51
N TYR A 60 -15.93 -11.41 28.27
CA TYR A 60 -15.15 -10.26 27.82
C TYR A 60 -14.03 -10.61 26.82
N LYS A 61 -13.66 -11.90 26.69
CA LYS A 61 -12.61 -12.34 25.76
C LYS A 61 -13.07 -12.40 24.29
N LEU A 62 -14.39 -12.46 24.05
CA LEU A 62 -14.94 -12.47 22.71
C LEU A 62 -14.89 -11.11 22.04
N ASN A 63 -14.42 -11.07 20.81
CA ASN A 63 -14.36 -9.86 20.02
C ASN A 63 -15.74 -9.42 19.54
N ARG A 64 -16.29 -8.40 20.18
CA ARG A 64 -17.62 -7.83 19.86
C ARG A 64 -17.74 -7.35 18.40
N SER A 65 -16.63 -7.05 17.72
CA SER A 65 -16.68 -6.59 16.34
C SER A 65 -17.10 -7.71 15.39
N ASP A 66 -16.71 -8.96 15.67
CA ASP A 66 -17.01 -10.12 14.84
C ASP A 66 -18.50 -10.49 14.98
N LEU A 67 -19.04 -10.44 16.19
CA LEU A 67 -20.49 -10.61 16.43
C LEU A 67 -21.31 -9.54 15.69
N LYS A 68 -20.87 -8.28 15.71
CA LYS A 68 -21.54 -7.18 14.99
C LYS A 68 -21.56 -7.35 13.47
N ARG A 69 -20.64 -8.11 12.89
CA ARG A 69 -20.65 -8.42 11.44
C ARG A 69 -21.86 -9.23 11.03
N ASN A 70 -22.36 -10.09 11.93
CA ASN A 70 -23.48 -10.99 11.70
C ASN A 70 -24.85 -10.30 11.86
N ILE A 71 -24.88 -9.04 12.29
CA ILE A 71 -26.12 -8.26 12.40
C ILE A 71 -26.59 -7.88 10.99
N ARG A 72 -27.82 -8.29 10.66
CA ARG A 72 -28.46 -8.04 9.36
C ARG A 72 -28.91 -6.61 9.18
N GLN A 73 -29.53 -6.03 10.21
CA GLN A 73 -30.01 -4.66 10.16
C GLN A 73 -29.09 -3.73 10.97
N LYS A 74 -28.40 -2.83 10.29
CA LYS A 74 -27.47 -1.87 10.89
C LYS A 74 -28.09 -0.48 10.88
N PRO A 75 -27.91 0.34 11.94
CA PRO A 75 -28.41 1.70 11.96
C PRO A 75 -27.71 2.57 10.93
N ASN A 76 -28.32 3.72 10.58
CA ASN A 76 -27.74 4.69 9.68
C ASN A 76 -26.29 5.06 10.04
N THR A 77 -25.45 5.23 9.02
CA THR A 77 -24.02 5.51 9.14
C THR A 77 -23.77 6.79 9.94
N ARG A 78 -22.79 6.75 10.85
CA ARG A 78 -22.36 7.91 11.64
C ARG A 78 -20.92 8.29 11.31
N ILE A 79 -20.68 9.57 11.12
CA ILE A 79 -19.34 10.15 11.04
C ILE A 79 -18.85 10.40 12.48
N LEU A 80 -17.62 10.00 12.81
CA LEU A 80 -17.05 10.06 14.16
C LEU A 80 -17.93 9.39 15.26
N GLY A 81 -18.80 8.45 14.87
CA GLY A 81 -19.70 7.79 15.80
C GLY A 81 -20.86 8.67 16.31
N VAL A 82 -20.91 9.95 15.94
CA VAL A 82 -21.88 10.93 16.46
C VAL A 82 -22.85 11.40 15.39
N ALA A 83 -22.38 12.01 14.32
CA ALA A 83 -23.22 12.71 13.35
C ALA A 83 -23.76 11.77 12.26
N ARG A 84 -25.08 11.77 12.02
CA ARG A 84 -25.75 11.07 10.93
C ARG A 84 -25.87 11.96 9.69
N PHE A 85 -24.74 12.32 9.12
CA PHE A 85 -24.65 13.25 8.00
C PHE A 85 -25.51 12.82 6.81
N HIS A 86 -25.41 11.56 6.39
CA HIS A 86 -26.12 11.03 5.22
C HIS A 86 -27.64 10.98 5.43
N LEU A 87 -28.10 10.61 6.64
CA LEU A 87 -29.51 10.68 7.00
C LEU A 87 -30.00 12.13 7.04
N GLY A 88 -29.16 13.07 7.51
CA GLY A 88 -29.42 14.51 7.49
C GLY A 88 -29.66 15.02 6.06
N LEU A 89 -28.80 14.64 5.11
CA LEU A 89 -28.95 14.98 3.69
C LEU A 89 -30.28 14.43 3.10
N TYR A 90 -30.59 13.17 3.41
CA TYR A 90 -31.89 12.59 3.01
C TYR A 90 -33.06 13.38 3.57
N ASN A 91 -33.00 13.75 4.84
CA ASN A 91 -34.07 14.48 5.52
C ASN A 91 -34.23 15.95 5.08
N LEU A 92 -33.19 16.55 4.47
CA LEU A 92 -33.29 17.86 3.81
C LEU A 92 -34.15 17.83 2.56
N SER A 93 -34.34 16.66 1.94
CA SER A 93 -35.26 16.54 0.79
C SER A 93 -36.69 17.00 1.16
N GLY A 94 -37.38 17.59 0.22
CA GLY A 94 -38.80 17.90 0.35
C GLY A 94 -39.68 16.66 0.15
N ARG A 95 -40.98 16.78 0.53
CA ARG A 95 -41.96 15.69 0.35
C ARG A 95 -42.27 15.39 -1.11
N ASN A 96 -42.13 16.36 -2.01
CA ASN A 96 -42.37 16.16 -3.42
C ASN A 96 -41.23 15.37 -4.09
N GLU A 97 -41.50 14.09 -4.36
CA GLU A 97 -40.54 13.16 -4.95
C GLU A 97 -40.22 13.44 -6.41
N LYS A 98 -41.08 14.13 -7.15
CA LYS A 98 -40.89 14.44 -8.57
C LYS A 98 -39.85 15.55 -8.81
N LYS A 99 -39.52 16.37 -7.81
CA LYS A 99 -38.50 17.42 -7.97
C LYS A 99 -37.11 16.85 -8.06
N LYS A 100 -36.38 17.15 -9.15
CA LYS A 100 -35.01 16.66 -9.42
C LYS A 100 -34.04 16.90 -8.24
N PHE A 101 -34.15 18.03 -7.55
CA PHE A 101 -33.33 18.35 -6.39
C PHE A 101 -33.61 17.41 -5.20
N ASN A 102 -34.88 17.07 -4.95
CA ASN A 102 -35.24 16.13 -3.87
C ASN A 102 -34.77 14.71 -4.20
N GLN A 103 -34.90 14.29 -5.46
CA GLN A 103 -34.37 13.00 -5.93
C GLN A 103 -32.85 12.94 -5.77
N TRP A 104 -32.15 14.02 -6.11
CA TRP A 104 -30.71 14.12 -5.93
C TRP A 104 -30.32 14.01 -4.43
N LEU A 105 -30.95 14.75 -3.53
CA LEU A 105 -30.72 14.66 -2.08
C LEU A 105 -30.98 13.27 -1.53
N ARG A 106 -32.03 12.59 -1.96
CA ARG A 106 -32.35 11.21 -1.56
C ARG A 106 -31.32 10.21 -2.09
N ARG A 107 -30.81 10.41 -3.29
CA ARG A 107 -29.80 9.54 -3.88
C ARG A 107 -28.43 9.66 -3.20
N ILE A 108 -28.02 10.85 -2.78
CA ILE A 108 -26.75 11.09 -2.10
C ILE A 108 -26.82 10.88 -0.59
N GLY A 109 -28.03 10.99 -0.01
CA GLY A 109 -28.34 10.70 1.37
C GLY A 109 -28.54 9.21 1.62
N GLU A 110 -28.72 8.85 2.87
CA GLU A 110 -29.07 7.50 3.33
C GLU A 110 -30.50 7.54 3.86
N ALA A 111 -31.37 6.70 3.32
CA ALA A 111 -32.76 6.58 3.80
C ALA A 111 -32.79 6.18 5.28
N PRO A 112 -33.81 6.60 6.07
CA PRO A 112 -33.94 6.16 7.44
C PRO A 112 -34.09 4.64 7.49
N VAL A 113 -33.29 3.98 8.29
CA VAL A 113 -33.41 2.54 8.55
C VAL A 113 -34.54 2.32 9.52
N ILE A 114 -35.67 1.84 9.02
CA ILE A 114 -36.85 1.51 9.83
C ILE A 114 -36.58 0.20 10.57
N TYR A 115 -36.85 0.18 11.86
CA TYR A 115 -36.74 -1.01 12.70
C TYR A 115 -37.68 -2.12 12.18
N ASP A 116 -37.09 -3.31 12.02
CA ASP A 116 -37.81 -4.52 11.59
C ASP A 116 -37.56 -5.65 12.59
N PRO A 117 -38.64 -6.12 13.29
CA PRO A 117 -38.54 -7.21 14.27
C PRO A 117 -38.00 -8.51 13.65
N PHE A 118 -38.41 -8.86 12.44
CA PHE A 118 -37.97 -10.07 11.75
C PHE A 118 -36.46 -10.04 11.49
N MET A 119 -35.94 -8.91 11.06
CA MET A 119 -34.50 -8.73 10.86
C MET A 119 -33.70 -8.78 12.17
N THR A 120 -34.31 -8.36 13.28
CA THR A 120 -33.71 -8.45 14.62
C THR A 120 -33.62 -9.91 15.07
N GLN A 121 -34.69 -10.68 14.98
CA GLN A 121 -34.71 -12.09 15.30
C GLN A 121 -33.72 -12.87 14.41
N ARG A 122 -33.72 -12.58 13.10
CA ARG A 122 -32.78 -13.21 12.17
C ARG A 122 -31.32 -12.86 12.49
N SER A 123 -31.05 -11.67 13.03
CA SER A 123 -29.71 -11.29 13.48
C SER A 123 -29.32 -12.07 14.74
N ALA A 124 -30.22 -12.27 15.68
CA ALA A 124 -29.99 -13.08 16.87
C ALA A 124 -29.58 -14.51 16.47
N SER A 125 -30.38 -15.17 15.61
CA SER A 125 -30.09 -16.52 15.10
C SER A 125 -28.77 -16.59 14.32
N GLN A 126 -28.40 -15.53 13.58
CA GLN A 126 -27.10 -15.49 12.87
C GLN A 126 -25.92 -15.33 13.83
N ILE A 127 -26.06 -14.58 14.94
CA ILE A 127 -25.03 -14.48 15.98
C ILE A 127 -24.87 -15.82 16.69
N GLU A 128 -25.98 -16.48 17.02
CA GLU A 128 -25.97 -17.80 17.64
C GLU A 128 -25.31 -18.87 16.75
N LEU A 129 -25.70 -18.94 15.47
CA LEU A 129 -25.08 -19.80 14.48
C LEU A 129 -23.57 -19.54 14.32
N TYR A 130 -23.17 -18.27 14.33
CA TYR A 130 -21.75 -17.91 14.29
C TYR A 130 -21.00 -18.44 15.52
N LEU A 131 -21.59 -18.34 16.71
CA LEU A 131 -20.99 -18.87 17.95
C LEU A 131 -20.92 -20.39 17.94
N HIS A 132 -21.98 -21.08 17.49
CA HIS A 132 -21.95 -22.53 17.28
C HIS A 132 -20.81 -22.94 16.33
N ASN A 133 -20.64 -22.23 15.22
CA ASN A 133 -19.55 -22.47 14.29
C ASN A 133 -18.17 -22.26 14.92
N LYS A 134 -18.07 -21.45 15.98
CA LYS A 134 -16.84 -21.20 16.75
C LYS A 134 -16.66 -22.15 17.95
N GLY A 135 -17.52 -23.20 18.06
CA GLY A 135 -17.43 -24.22 19.08
C GLY A 135 -18.22 -23.93 20.37
N PHE A 136 -19.03 -22.88 20.41
CA PHE A 136 -19.88 -22.54 21.55
C PHE A 136 -21.30 -23.09 21.34
N TYR A 137 -21.49 -24.38 21.43
CA TYR A 137 -22.75 -25.04 21.10
C TYR A 137 -23.90 -24.75 22.06
N SER A 138 -23.61 -24.33 23.29
CA SER A 138 -24.59 -23.90 24.29
C SER A 138 -24.82 -22.38 24.30
N ALA A 139 -24.37 -21.68 23.27
CA ALA A 139 -24.59 -20.25 23.17
C ALA A 139 -26.06 -19.92 22.93
N GLU A 140 -26.59 -18.94 23.69
CA GLU A 140 -27.95 -18.42 23.56
C GLU A 140 -27.91 -16.92 23.27
N VAL A 141 -28.72 -16.48 22.32
CA VAL A 141 -28.82 -15.07 21.96
C VAL A 141 -30.25 -14.57 22.07
N SER A 142 -30.48 -13.65 23.01
CA SER A 142 -31.74 -12.95 23.16
C SER A 142 -31.61 -11.48 22.79
N ASP A 143 -32.70 -10.84 22.42
CA ASP A 143 -32.74 -9.43 22.13
C ASP A 143 -33.69 -8.69 23.06
N THR A 144 -33.35 -7.44 23.31
CA THR A 144 -34.21 -6.51 24.07
C THR A 144 -34.31 -5.21 23.29
N ILE A 145 -35.55 -4.68 23.19
CA ILE A 145 -35.82 -3.51 22.38
C ILE A 145 -36.37 -2.41 23.27
N PHE A 146 -35.79 -1.22 23.16
CA PHE A 146 -36.24 -0.03 23.86
C PHE A 146 -36.73 1.01 22.85
N TYR A 147 -37.90 1.56 23.08
CA TYR A 147 -38.47 2.61 22.25
C TYR A 147 -38.40 3.96 22.94
N LYS A 148 -37.90 4.97 22.25
CA LYS A 148 -37.89 6.36 22.79
C LYS A 148 -37.99 7.36 21.64
N LYS A 149 -38.99 8.24 21.69
CA LYS A 149 -39.18 9.33 20.69
C LYS A 149 -39.10 8.84 19.25
N ARG A 150 -39.91 7.83 18.86
CA ARG A 150 -39.95 7.22 17.54
C ARG A 150 -38.60 6.61 17.07
N LYS A 151 -37.79 6.17 18.02
CA LYS A 151 -36.52 5.49 17.78
C LYS A 151 -36.52 4.15 18.50
N ALA A 152 -35.98 3.12 17.82
CA ALA A 152 -35.77 1.80 18.39
C ALA A 152 -34.26 1.63 18.72
N PHE A 153 -34.00 1.06 19.87
CA PHE A 153 -32.68 0.69 20.38
C PHE A 153 -32.68 -0.82 20.60
N VAL A 154 -31.88 -1.55 19.89
CA VAL A 154 -31.78 -3.01 19.96
C VAL A 154 -30.54 -3.38 20.75
N GLU A 155 -30.70 -4.21 21.78
CA GLU A 155 -29.59 -4.79 22.52
C GLU A 155 -29.67 -6.32 22.41
N TYR A 156 -28.64 -6.95 21.79
CA TYR A 156 -28.48 -8.40 21.81
C TYR A 156 -27.72 -8.80 23.06
N HIS A 157 -28.31 -9.69 23.85
CA HIS A 157 -27.68 -10.32 25.02
C HIS A 157 -27.19 -11.71 24.64
N VAL A 158 -25.87 -11.88 24.64
CA VAL A 158 -25.20 -13.10 24.22
C VAL A 158 -24.67 -13.79 25.46
N LYS A 159 -25.25 -14.94 25.79
CA LYS A 159 -24.71 -15.92 26.75
C LYS A 159 -23.91 -16.92 25.97
N VAL A 160 -22.62 -16.95 26.19
CA VAL A 160 -21.69 -17.72 25.33
C VAL A 160 -21.65 -19.20 25.73
N GLY A 161 -21.68 -19.47 27.01
CA GLY A 161 -21.48 -20.82 27.55
C GLY A 161 -20.05 -21.35 27.38
N PRO A 162 -19.78 -22.60 27.74
CA PRO A 162 -18.47 -23.20 27.58
C PRO A 162 -18.15 -23.49 26.11
N VAL A 163 -16.88 -23.35 25.74
CA VAL A 163 -16.40 -23.70 24.40
C VAL A 163 -16.04 -25.17 24.35
N THR A 164 -16.52 -25.89 23.33
CA THR A 164 -16.10 -27.26 23.05
C THR A 164 -14.71 -27.22 22.44
N ARG A 165 -13.80 -28.02 22.99
CA ARG A 165 -12.39 -28.08 22.60
C ARG A 165 -12.01 -29.40 22.01
N ILE A 166 -11.01 -29.41 21.15
CA ILE A 166 -10.46 -30.64 20.54
C ILE A 166 -9.62 -31.35 21.59
N GLN A 167 -10.03 -32.60 21.94
CA GLN A 167 -9.26 -33.49 22.83
C GLN A 167 -8.11 -34.17 22.07
N GLU A 168 -8.43 -34.72 20.93
CA GLU A 168 -7.51 -35.42 20.03
C GLU A 168 -8.05 -35.39 18.60
N VAL A 169 -7.16 -35.55 17.63
CA VAL A 169 -7.50 -35.69 16.21
C VAL A 169 -6.97 -37.02 15.73
N ARG A 170 -7.82 -37.83 15.11
CA ARG A 170 -7.45 -39.14 14.56
C ARG A 170 -7.88 -39.22 13.10
N PHE A 171 -7.14 -39.98 12.32
CA PHE A 171 -7.61 -40.44 11.02
C PHE A 171 -8.53 -41.64 11.22
N ASP A 172 -9.73 -41.61 10.63
CA ASP A 172 -10.69 -42.72 10.67
C ASP A 172 -10.38 -43.68 9.52
N ASP A 173 -9.84 -44.83 9.85
CA ASP A 173 -9.41 -45.88 8.93
C ASP A 173 -10.48 -46.98 8.68
N LYS A 174 -11.73 -46.73 9.07
CA LYS A 174 -12.83 -47.70 8.92
C LYS A 174 -13.16 -48.03 7.46
N GLU A 175 -12.92 -47.09 6.54
CA GLU A 175 -13.05 -47.33 5.11
C GLU A 175 -11.72 -47.88 4.57
N GLY A 176 -11.70 -49.18 4.27
CA GLY A 176 -10.52 -49.86 3.74
C GLY A 176 -10.19 -49.53 2.29
N GLY A 177 -9.17 -50.15 1.75
CA GLY A 177 -8.83 -50.07 0.33
C GLY A 177 -8.03 -48.84 -0.09
N ARG A 178 -8.43 -48.22 -1.18
CA ARG A 178 -7.67 -47.13 -1.85
C ARG A 178 -7.54 -45.88 -1.01
N VAL A 179 -8.52 -45.55 -0.18
CA VAL A 179 -8.49 -44.37 0.72
C VAL A 179 -7.38 -44.51 1.76
N ASN A 180 -7.20 -45.71 2.34
CA ASN A 180 -6.12 -45.96 3.29
C ASN A 180 -4.75 -45.88 2.61
N GLN A 181 -4.62 -46.37 1.38
CA GLN A 181 -3.41 -46.27 0.60
C GLN A 181 -3.02 -44.79 0.35
N ILE A 182 -3.97 -43.97 -0.03
CA ILE A 182 -3.75 -42.52 -0.20
C ILE A 182 -3.29 -41.86 1.11
N ALA A 183 -3.91 -42.18 2.22
CA ALA A 183 -3.58 -41.66 3.53
C ALA A 183 -2.17 -42.06 3.99
N GLU A 184 -1.72 -43.29 3.66
CA GLU A 184 -0.35 -43.75 3.91
C GLU A 184 0.66 -43.10 2.96
N GLU A 185 0.46 -43.19 1.66
CA GLU A 185 1.36 -42.62 0.64
C GLU A 185 1.51 -41.11 0.72
N SER A 186 0.45 -40.37 1.05
CA SER A 186 0.47 -38.94 1.26
C SER A 186 1.11 -38.51 2.58
N GLY A 187 1.24 -39.43 3.54
CA GLY A 187 1.63 -39.18 4.91
C GLY A 187 0.53 -38.54 5.75
N LEU A 188 -0.73 -38.58 5.28
CA LEU A 188 -1.87 -38.03 6.00
C LEU A 188 -2.09 -38.71 7.35
N MET A 189 -2.04 -40.06 7.39
CA MET A 189 -2.14 -40.82 8.63
C MET A 189 -1.05 -40.50 9.62
N ALA A 190 0.19 -40.32 9.15
CA ALA A 190 1.33 -39.99 10.01
C ALA A 190 1.19 -38.60 10.65
N ASN A 191 0.58 -37.67 9.95
CA ASN A 191 0.33 -36.32 10.47
C ASN A 191 -0.65 -36.30 11.66
N PHE A 192 -1.62 -37.22 11.67
CA PHE A 192 -2.61 -37.36 12.77
C PHE A 192 -2.21 -38.36 13.86
N ARG A 193 -1.26 -39.24 13.60
CA ARG A 193 -0.71 -40.14 14.60
C ARG A 193 0.40 -39.55 15.47
N ARG A 194 1.11 -38.54 14.92
CA ARG A 194 2.16 -37.83 15.65
C ARG A 194 1.68 -36.41 15.97
N ASP A 195 1.50 -36.11 17.21
CA ASP A 195 0.87 -34.91 17.80
C ASP A 195 1.33 -33.52 17.29
N THR A 196 2.10 -33.43 16.23
CA THR A 196 2.80 -32.13 16.04
C THR A 196 3.07 -31.65 14.61
N VAL A 197 2.76 -32.38 13.54
CA VAL A 197 3.30 -31.94 12.24
C VAL A 197 2.21 -31.69 11.19
N ASN A 198 2.02 -30.36 10.88
CA ASN A 198 1.27 -29.88 9.72
C ASN A 198 -0.26 -30.04 9.72
N THR A 199 -0.92 -29.98 10.86
CA THR A 199 -2.37 -29.82 10.95
C THR A 199 -2.72 -28.47 11.55
N LEU A 200 -3.85 -27.89 11.13
CA LEU A 200 -4.43 -26.69 11.75
C LEU A 200 -5.26 -27.02 12.99
N LEU A 201 -5.52 -28.31 13.22
CA LEU A 201 -6.34 -28.79 14.33
C LEU A 201 -5.45 -29.08 15.55
N GLU A 202 -5.29 -28.09 16.39
CA GLU A 202 -4.46 -28.17 17.59
C GLU A 202 -5.27 -28.76 18.77
N LYS A 203 -4.60 -29.56 19.60
CA LYS A 203 -5.18 -30.06 20.86
C LYS A 203 -5.51 -28.88 21.78
N ASP A 204 -6.61 -28.97 22.53
CA ASP A 204 -7.17 -27.95 23.41
C ASP A 204 -7.62 -26.67 22.69
N ALA A 205 -7.52 -26.60 21.35
CA ALA A 205 -8.11 -25.51 20.56
C ALA A 205 -9.64 -25.62 20.52
N PRO A 206 -10.38 -24.51 20.32
CA PRO A 206 -11.82 -24.54 20.06
C PRO A 206 -12.16 -25.38 18.82
N LEU A 207 -13.25 -26.13 18.88
CA LEU A 207 -13.79 -26.85 17.72
C LEU A 207 -14.47 -25.86 16.76
N ASP A 208 -13.66 -25.15 15.96
CA ASP A 208 -14.07 -24.10 15.03
C ASP A 208 -14.29 -24.67 13.63
N LEU A 209 -15.49 -24.53 13.08
CA LEU A 209 -15.84 -25.06 11.75
C LEU A 209 -15.07 -24.36 10.63
N ASP A 210 -14.68 -23.09 10.79
CA ASP A 210 -13.87 -22.40 9.79
C ASP A 210 -12.47 -23.03 9.74
N VAL A 211 -11.89 -23.38 10.89
CA VAL A 211 -10.59 -24.08 10.97
C VAL A 211 -10.68 -25.48 10.38
N LEU A 212 -11.82 -26.17 10.57
CA LEU A 212 -12.06 -27.47 9.91
C LEU A 212 -12.13 -27.34 8.39
N ASP A 213 -12.76 -26.29 7.85
CA ASP A 213 -12.80 -26.06 6.39
C ASP A 213 -11.43 -25.65 5.84
N ASP A 214 -10.69 -24.83 6.57
CA ASP A 214 -9.29 -24.48 6.24
C ASP A 214 -8.40 -25.73 6.22
N GLU A 215 -8.63 -26.67 7.14
CA GLU A 215 -7.91 -27.95 7.17
C GLU A 215 -8.27 -28.83 5.96
N ARG A 216 -9.54 -28.88 5.54
CA ARG A 216 -9.94 -29.52 4.28
C ARG A 216 -9.18 -28.95 3.10
N GLU A 217 -9.09 -27.62 3.02
CA GLU A 217 -8.35 -26.95 1.96
C GLU A 217 -6.85 -27.27 2.01
N ARG A 218 -6.27 -27.28 3.22
CA ARG A 218 -4.86 -27.65 3.44
C ARG A 218 -4.56 -29.07 2.98
N ILE A 219 -5.39 -30.03 3.39
CA ILE A 219 -5.25 -31.46 3.00
C ILE A 219 -5.41 -31.61 1.49
N THR A 220 -6.45 -31.00 0.90
CA THR A 220 -6.68 -31.00 -0.55
C THR A 220 -5.49 -30.46 -1.31
N LYS A 221 -4.95 -29.35 -0.87
CA LYS A 221 -3.77 -28.73 -1.48
C LYS A 221 -2.56 -29.65 -1.37
N MET A 222 -2.31 -30.25 -0.20
CA MET A 222 -1.22 -31.19 0.02
C MET A 222 -1.31 -32.41 -0.90
N LEU A 223 -2.50 -33.01 -1.05
CA LEU A 223 -2.72 -34.13 -1.94
C LEU A 223 -2.55 -33.74 -3.41
N ARG A 224 -3.08 -32.59 -3.84
CA ARG A 224 -2.88 -32.11 -5.20
C ARG A 224 -1.43 -31.74 -5.51
N GLU A 225 -0.63 -31.37 -4.52
CA GLU A 225 0.83 -31.19 -4.66
C GLU A 225 1.57 -32.56 -4.80
N LYS A 226 0.94 -33.67 -4.41
CA LYS A 226 1.49 -35.03 -4.49
C LYS A 226 0.95 -35.88 -5.66
N GLY A 227 0.26 -35.26 -6.60
CA GLY A 227 -0.19 -35.91 -7.83
C GLY A 227 -1.68 -36.19 -7.94
N TYR A 228 -2.46 -35.99 -6.89
CA TYR A 228 -3.91 -36.30 -6.91
C TYR A 228 -4.69 -35.14 -7.57
N PHE A 229 -4.69 -35.09 -8.90
CA PHE A 229 -5.25 -33.98 -9.69
C PHE A 229 -6.74 -33.75 -9.41
N ASN A 230 -7.58 -34.80 -9.42
CA ASN A 230 -9.03 -34.67 -9.27
C ASN A 230 -9.48 -34.66 -7.80
N PHE A 231 -8.57 -34.69 -6.85
CA PHE A 231 -8.93 -34.66 -5.44
C PHE A 231 -9.61 -33.35 -5.03
N SER A 232 -10.75 -33.45 -4.32
CA SER A 232 -11.55 -32.31 -3.89
C SER A 232 -11.74 -32.28 -2.37
N LYS A 233 -11.86 -31.09 -1.79
CA LYS A 233 -12.15 -30.91 -0.36
C LYS A 233 -13.47 -31.55 0.08
N ASN A 234 -14.39 -31.78 -0.85
CA ASN A 234 -15.67 -32.42 -0.56
C ASN A 234 -15.54 -33.91 -0.17
N PHE A 235 -14.40 -34.50 -0.48
CA PHE A 235 -14.12 -35.90 -0.07
C PHE A 235 -13.62 -36.01 1.38
N ILE A 236 -13.34 -34.86 2.04
CA ILE A 236 -12.88 -34.85 3.42
C ILE A 236 -14.07 -34.54 4.33
N GLN A 237 -14.36 -35.40 5.24
CA GLN A 237 -15.38 -35.25 6.28
C GLN A 237 -14.74 -35.28 7.67
N PHE A 238 -15.29 -34.46 8.57
CA PHE A 238 -14.93 -34.48 9.98
C PHE A 238 -16.11 -34.98 10.80
N PHE A 239 -15.83 -35.86 11.69
CA PHE A 239 -16.79 -36.40 12.69
C PHE A 239 -16.27 -35.99 14.06
N ALA A 240 -17.08 -35.28 14.84
CA ALA A 240 -16.76 -34.88 16.19
C ALA A 240 -17.58 -35.76 17.17
N ASP A 241 -16.92 -36.58 17.96
CA ASP A 241 -17.54 -37.37 19.00
C ASP A 241 -17.34 -36.66 20.35
N THR A 242 -18.44 -36.16 20.90
CA THR A 242 -18.50 -35.53 22.21
C THR A 242 -18.87 -36.50 23.35
N THR A 243 -19.41 -37.67 23.02
CA THR A 243 -19.90 -38.65 24.02
C THR A 243 -18.80 -39.51 24.59
N SER A 244 -17.79 -39.83 23.80
CA SER A 244 -16.63 -40.63 24.24
C SER A 244 -15.46 -39.77 24.75
N ALA A 245 -15.66 -38.45 24.87
CA ALA A 245 -14.65 -37.56 25.39
C ALA A 245 -14.44 -37.74 26.91
N ALA A 246 -13.17 -37.66 27.34
CA ALA A 246 -12.81 -37.89 28.75
C ALA A 246 -13.28 -36.79 29.71
N LYS A 247 -13.69 -35.61 29.20
CA LYS A 247 -14.14 -34.44 29.97
C LYS A 247 -15.31 -33.77 29.28
N GLU A 248 -16.19 -33.14 30.06
CA GLU A 248 -17.21 -32.26 29.50
C GLU A 248 -16.61 -31.16 28.60
N ASN A 249 -17.34 -30.80 27.56
CA ASN A 249 -16.95 -29.80 26.56
C ASN A 249 -15.66 -30.12 25.80
N MET A 250 -15.37 -31.39 25.64
CA MET A 250 -14.31 -31.90 24.78
C MET A 250 -14.90 -32.74 23.63
N ALA A 251 -14.18 -32.80 22.51
CA ALA A 251 -14.55 -33.63 21.36
C ALA A 251 -13.34 -34.35 20.79
N LYS A 252 -13.51 -35.60 20.43
CA LYS A 252 -12.56 -36.34 19.59
C LYS A 252 -12.94 -36.12 18.14
N VAL A 253 -12.00 -35.60 17.35
CA VAL A 253 -12.22 -35.29 15.92
C VAL A 253 -11.64 -36.43 15.08
N PHE A 254 -12.48 -37.01 14.26
CA PHE A 254 -12.07 -38.03 13.28
C PHE A 254 -12.06 -37.40 11.88
N VAL A 255 -10.93 -37.51 11.20
CA VAL A 255 -10.77 -37.11 9.80
C VAL A 255 -10.99 -38.31 8.92
N ARG A 256 -11.97 -38.26 8.04
CA ARG A 256 -12.30 -39.34 7.11
C ARG A 256 -12.21 -38.83 5.68
N VAL A 257 -11.57 -39.57 4.82
CA VAL A 257 -11.66 -39.42 3.36
C VAL A 257 -12.70 -40.39 2.86
N VAL A 258 -13.80 -39.87 2.32
CA VAL A 258 -14.94 -40.67 1.87
C VAL A 258 -14.70 -41.15 0.45
N GLU A 259 -14.91 -42.40 0.17
CA GLU A 259 -14.83 -42.97 -1.19
C GLU A 259 -15.99 -42.43 -2.03
N ASN A 260 -15.65 -41.82 -3.17
CA ASN A 260 -16.66 -41.34 -4.12
C ASN A 260 -16.97 -42.47 -5.13
N ALA A 261 -18.14 -43.05 -5.02
CA ALA A 261 -18.60 -44.14 -5.92
C ALA A 261 -18.77 -43.68 -7.39
N VAL A 262 -18.84 -42.33 -7.62
CA VAL A 262 -19.11 -41.74 -8.96
C VAL A 262 -17.82 -41.52 -9.75
N ASP A 263 -16.68 -41.22 -9.08
CA ASP A 263 -15.41 -40.97 -9.75
C ASP A 263 -14.24 -41.73 -9.11
N SER A 264 -13.97 -42.93 -9.63
CA SER A 264 -12.85 -43.78 -9.21
C SER A 264 -11.46 -43.12 -9.51
N ASN A 265 -11.40 -42.11 -10.39
CA ASN A 265 -10.18 -41.42 -10.78
C ASN A 265 -9.80 -40.35 -9.78
N ALA A 266 -10.71 -39.90 -8.92
CA ALA A 266 -10.43 -38.90 -7.87
C ALA A 266 -9.27 -39.27 -6.94
N TYR A 267 -9.03 -40.56 -6.77
CA TYR A 267 -8.03 -41.15 -5.86
C TYR A 267 -6.80 -41.69 -6.58
N ARG A 268 -6.61 -41.33 -7.87
CA ARG A 268 -5.43 -41.75 -8.65
C ARG A 268 -4.43 -40.63 -8.72
N ARG A 269 -3.15 -40.99 -8.81
CA ARG A 269 -2.08 -40.07 -9.11
C ARG A 269 -2.03 -39.85 -10.62
N TYR A 270 -1.63 -38.64 -10.98
CA TYR A 270 -1.47 -38.24 -12.37
C TYR A 270 -0.03 -37.78 -12.60
N PHE A 271 0.52 -38.09 -13.76
CA PHE A 271 1.76 -37.50 -14.26
C PHE A 271 1.47 -36.66 -15.51
N VAL A 272 2.30 -35.65 -15.73
CA VAL A 272 2.19 -34.78 -16.89
C VAL A 272 2.91 -35.45 -18.05
N ARG A 273 2.17 -35.96 -19.03
CA ARG A 273 2.73 -36.66 -20.18
C ARG A 273 3.34 -35.68 -21.19
N ASN A 274 2.52 -34.79 -21.71
CA ASN A 274 2.94 -33.78 -22.71
C ASN A 274 2.61 -32.38 -22.23
N ILE A 275 3.45 -31.42 -22.63
CA ILE A 275 3.21 -30.00 -22.37
C ILE A 275 3.23 -29.27 -23.71
N SER A 276 2.09 -28.69 -24.07
CA SER A 276 1.91 -27.86 -25.25
C SER A 276 1.76 -26.39 -24.84
N VAL A 277 2.46 -25.48 -25.50
CA VAL A 277 2.44 -24.05 -25.19
C VAL A 277 2.06 -23.26 -26.43
N ASN A 278 0.87 -22.66 -26.44
CA ASN A 278 0.41 -21.81 -27.50
C ASN A 278 0.81 -20.33 -27.22
N PHE A 279 1.73 -19.78 -28.00
CA PHE A 279 2.30 -18.43 -27.82
C PHE A 279 1.41 -17.30 -28.37
N ASP A 280 0.50 -17.62 -29.26
CA ASP A 280 -0.39 -16.67 -29.93
C ASP A 280 -1.86 -17.08 -29.78
N TYR A 281 -2.23 -17.66 -28.62
CA TYR A 281 -3.58 -18.17 -28.36
C TYR A 281 -4.65 -17.09 -28.58
N ASP A 282 -5.65 -17.44 -29.37
CA ASP A 282 -6.81 -16.61 -29.65
C ASP A 282 -8.07 -17.36 -29.16
N PRO A 283 -8.74 -16.85 -28.12
CA PRO A 283 -9.92 -17.52 -27.57
C PRO A 283 -11.14 -17.51 -28.48
N MET A 284 -11.07 -16.81 -29.61
CA MET A 284 -12.17 -16.73 -30.59
C MET A 284 -12.12 -17.82 -31.67
N LEU A 285 -11.01 -18.57 -31.75
CA LEU A 285 -10.86 -19.66 -32.71
C LEU A 285 -11.57 -20.92 -32.22
N THR A 286 -12.26 -21.61 -33.12
CA THR A 286 -12.83 -22.95 -32.88
C THR A 286 -11.74 -24.02 -32.91
N ALA A 287 -12.02 -25.22 -32.35
CA ALA A 287 -11.07 -26.33 -32.32
C ALA A 287 -10.56 -26.73 -33.74
N GLU A 288 -11.46 -26.73 -34.74
CA GLU A 288 -11.11 -27.06 -36.14
C GLU A 288 -10.19 -26.00 -36.78
N GLN A 289 -10.31 -24.72 -36.38
CA GLN A 289 -9.49 -23.63 -36.87
C GLN A 289 -8.09 -23.63 -36.20
N VAL A 290 -7.94 -24.26 -35.06
CA VAL A 290 -6.66 -24.32 -34.34
C VAL A 290 -5.61 -25.08 -35.14
N ASP A 291 -5.93 -26.26 -35.65
CA ASP A 291 -4.99 -27.12 -36.37
C ASP A 291 -4.51 -26.50 -37.70
N SER A 292 -5.37 -25.72 -38.36
CA SER A 292 -5.01 -25.05 -39.62
C SER A 292 -4.28 -23.72 -39.45
N THR A 293 -4.32 -23.14 -38.26
CA THR A 293 -3.82 -21.77 -38.01
C THR A 293 -2.44 -21.75 -37.39
N TYR A 294 -2.05 -22.81 -36.64
CA TYR A 294 -0.81 -22.81 -35.86
C TYR A 294 0.26 -23.73 -36.44
N ASN A 295 1.48 -23.20 -36.53
CA ASN A 295 2.68 -23.99 -36.76
C ASN A 295 3.15 -24.59 -35.43
N THR A 296 3.74 -25.81 -35.49
CA THR A 296 4.26 -26.51 -34.32
C THR A 296 5.76 -26.59 -34.37
N LEU A 297 6.44 -26.26 -33.28
CA LEU A 297 7.87 -26.42 -33.05
C LEU A 297 8.10 -27.27 -31.81
N TYR A 298 8.83 -28.36 -31.94
CA TYR A 298 9.29 -29.12 -30.76
C TYR A 298 10.58 -28.53 -30.21
N TYR A 299 10.60 -28.15 -28.93
CA TYR A 299 11.76 -27.56 -28.29
C TYR A 299 11.87 -28.00 -26.81
N ASN A 300 12.97 -28.69 -26.46
CA ASN A 300 13.30 -29.16 -25.12
C ASN A 300 12.13 -29.87 -24.39
N GLY A 301 11.46 -30.80 -25.08
CA GLY A 301 10.34 -31.54 -24.50
C GLY A 301 8.98 -30.84 -24.57
N TYR A 302 8.86 -29.66 -25.14
CA TYR A 302 7.62 -28.90 -25.24
C TYR A 302 7.16 -28.74 -26.68
N ASN A 303 5.88 -28.91 -26.92
CA ASN A 303 5.24 -28.57 -28.19
C ASN A 303 4.83 -27.10 -28.21
N ILE A 304 5.45 -26.31 -29.04
CA ILE A 304 5.18 -24.87 -29.14
C ILE A 304 4.34 -24.57 -30.36
N LEU A 305 3.15 -24.03 -30.12
CA LEU A 305 2.23 -23.59 -31.15
C LEU A 305 2.35 -22.07 -31.34
N TYR A 306 2.45 -21.61 -32.59
CA TYR A 306 2.58 -20.20 -32.92
C TYR A 306 1.98 -19.87 -34.28
N LYS A 307 1.52 -18.62 -34.48
CA LYS A 307 1.09 -18.10 -35.80
C LYS A 307 2.31 -17.50 -36.52
N ASP A 308 2.35 -17.58 -37.82
CA ASP A 308 3.33 -16.93 -38.71
C ASP A 308 4.79 -17.05 -38.26
N LYS A 309 5.23 -16.21 -37.35
CA LYS A 309 6.61 -16.11 -36.85
C LYS A 309 6.67 -16.13 -35.31
N LEU A 310 7.68 -16.82 -34.77
CA LEU A 310 7.99 -16.82 -33.34
C LEU A 310 8.32 -15.41 -32.86
N LYS A 311 7.41 -14.80 -32.13
CA LYS A 311 7.53 -13.44 -31.55
C LYS A 311 8.31 -13.42 -30.26
N ILE A 312 8.45 -14.56 -29.60
CA ILE A 312 9.10 -14.75 -28.31
C ILE A 312 10.08 -15.91 -28.46
N LYS A 313 11.27 -15.80 -27.86
CA LYS A 313 12.24 -16.90 -27.83
C LYS A 313 11.71 -18.05 -26.96
N PRO A 314 11.61 -19.28 -27.48
CA PRO A 314 11.08 -20.43 -26.74
C PRO A 314 11.79 -20.66 -25.40
N LYS A 315 13.11 -20.54 -25.39
CA LYS A 315 13.94 -20.72 -24.20
C LYS A 315 13.45 -19.88 -23.02
N MET A 316 13.04 -18.63 -23.22
CA MET A 316 12.61 -17.72 -22.15
C MET A 316 11.29 -18.20 -21.52
N ILE A 317 10.34 -18.63 -22.32
CA ILE A 317 9.04 -19.12 -21.81
C ILE A 317 9.23 -20.44 -21.07
N ILE A 318 9.99 -21.37 -21.66
CA ILE A 318 10.21 -22.71 -21.07
C ILE A 318 10.99 -22.61 -19.76
N GLU A 319 11.99 -21.72 -19.62
CA GLU A 319 12.68 -21.46 -18.35
C GLU A 319 11.75 -20.86 -17.28
N THR A 320 10.64 -20.27 -17.70
CA THR A 320 9.61 -19.71 -16.79
C THR A 320 8.63 -20.78 -16.30
N ILE A 321 8.37 -21.82 -17.11
CA ILE A 321 7.48 -22.94 -16.78
C ILE A 321 8.15 -23.84 -15.73
N GLN A 322 7.40 -24.15 -14.66
CA GLN A 322 7.90 -25.02 -13.57
C GLN A 322 7.42 -26.48 -13.72
N LEU A 323 6.51 -26.73 -14.65
CA LEU A 323 6.04 -28.08 -14.99
C LEU A 323 7.07 -28.77 -15.86
N GLN A 324 7.27 -30.07 -15.67
CA GLN A 324 8.15 -30.90 -16.47
C GLN A 324 7.40 -32.12 -16.96
N GLN A 325 7.76 -32.61 -18.14
CA GLN A 325 7.19 -33.86 -18.68
C GLN A 325 7.62 -35.07 -17.85
N MET A 326 6.78 -36.08 -17.81
CA MET A 326 6.97 -37.34 -17.09
C MET A 326 7.16 -37.19 -15.58
N GLU A 327 6.87 -36.03 -15.00
CA GLU A 327 6.81 -35.84 -13.55
C GLU A 327 5.37 -35.88 -13.06
N LEU A 328 5.21 -36.22 -11.76
CA LEU A 328 3.92 -36.17 -11.10
C LEU A 328 3.34 -34.79 -11.13
N TYR A 329 2.03 -34.68 -11.30
CA TYR A 329 1.30 -33.44 -11.18
C TYR A 329 1.56 -32.77 -9.81
N ASP A 330 1.84 -31.49 -9.81
CA ASP A 330 2.02 -30.69 -8.58
C ASP A 330 1.27 -29.35 -8.77
N ALA A 331 0.18 -29.18 -8.02
CA ALA A 331 -0.64 -27.96 -8.09
C ALA A 331 0.13 -26.69 -7.76
N ARG A 332 1.15 -26.74 -6.90
CA ARG A 332 2.02 -25.62 -6.59
C ARG A 332 2.81 -25.17 -7.80
N ARG A 333 3.37 -26.11 -8.58
CA ARG A 333 4.12 -25.81 -9.81
C ARG A 333 3.23 -25.19 -10.90
N VAL A 334 1.96 -25.58 -10.95
CA VAL A 334 0.96 -24.96 -11.85
C VAL A 334 0.75 -23.49 -11.48
N ILE A 335 0.50 -23.21 -10.20
CA ILE A 335 0.31 -21.85 -9.69
C ILE A 335 1.58 -21.01 -9.91
N ASP A 336 2.75 -21.56 -9.61
CA ASP A 336 4.03 -20.88 -9.80
C ASP A 336 4.28 -20.57 -11.28
N THR A 337 3.96 -21.49 -12.20
CA THR A 337 4.03 -21.26 -13.65
C THR A 337 3.12 -20.12 -14.07
N TYR A 338 1.86 -20.15 -13.63
CA TYR A 338 0.88 -19.09 -13.94
C TYR A 338 1.34 -17.72 -13.45
N VAL A 339 1.76 -17.59 -12.18
CA VAL A 339 2.21 -16.33 -11.58
C VAL A 339 3.44 -15.78 -12.29
N ARG A 340 4.37 -16.64 -12.69
CA ARG A 340 5.59 -16.24 -13.39
C ARG A 340 5.34 -15.80 -14.82
N LEU A 341 4.52 -16.53 -15.57
CA LEU A 341 4.12 -16.13 -16.93
C LEU A 341 3.39 -14.79 -16.92
N GLN A 342 2.49 -14.56 -15.96
CA GLN A 342 1.85 -13.25 -15.78
C GLN A 342 2.84 -12.15 -15.40
N ALA A 343 3.82 -12.44 -14.56
CA ALA A 343 4.83 -11.46 -14.14
C ALA A 343 5.74 -10.97 -15.26
N LEU A 344 5.78 -11.66 -16.41
CA LEU A 344 6.48 -11.20 -17.62
C LEU A 344 5.83 -9.95 -18.23
N ASN A 345 4.53 -9.71 -17.98
CA ASN A 345 3.72 -8.64 -18.58
C ASN A 345 3.69 -8.67 -20.13
N LEU A 346 3.87 -9.86 -20.71
CA LEU A 346 3.82 -10.09 -22.16
C LEU A 346 2.47 -10.60 -22.61
N PHE A 347 1.66 -11.12 -21.68
CA PHE A 347 0.39 -11.77 -21.96
C PHE A 347 -0.75 -11.05 -21.25
N LYS A 348 -1.84 -10.83 -21.98
CA LYS A 348 -3.12 -10.34 -21.42
C LYS A 348 -3.90 -11.46 -20.74
N MET A 349 -3.71 -12.71 -21.21
CA MET A 349 -4.32 -13.91 -20.66
C MET A 349 -3.28 -15.02 -20.62
N VAL A 350 -3.23 -15.74 -19.50
CA VAL A 350 -2.51 -16.99 -19.30
C VAL A 350 -3.53 -17.99 -18.81
N ASN A 351 -3.71 -19.08 -19.51
CA ASN A 351 -4.53 -20.21 -19.09
C ASN A 351 -3.69 -21.49 -19.10
N ILE A 352 -3.85 -22.31 -18.08
CA ILE A 352 -3.18 -23.63 -17.97
C ILE A 352 -4.28 -24.65 -17.77
N ASP A 353 -4.47 -25.46 -18.76
CA ASP A 353 -5.51 -26.47 -18.81
C ASP A 353 -4.90 -27.88 -18.88
N PHE A 354 -5.63 -28.86 -18.36
CA PHE A 354 -5.20 -30.26 -18.34
C PHE A 354 -6.30 -31.14 -18.93
N LYS A 355 -5.90 -32.05 -19.83
CA LYS A 355 -6.77 -33.04 -20.41
C LYS A 355 -6.31 -34.43 -19.94
N GLU A 356 -7.24 -35.17 -19.36
CA GLU A 356 -6.98 -36.59 -19.03
C GLU A 356 -6.80 -37.41 -20.31
N VAL A 357 -5.85 -38.31 -20.26
CA VAL A 357 -5.56 -39.23 -21.36
C VAL A 357 -5.64 -40.66 -20.84
N GLU A 358 -6.20 -41.53 -21.64
CA GLU A 358 -6.22 -42.96 -21.32
C GLU A 358 -4.80 -43.50 -21.16
N SER A 359 -4.55 -44.15 -20.08
CA SER A 359 -3.29 -44.82 -19.78
C SER A 359 -3.56 -46.14 -19.05
N ASP A 360 -2.86 -47.16 -19.44
CA ASP A 360 -2.90 -48.47 -18.76
C ASP A 360 -2.09 -48.37 -17.46
N GLY A 361 -2.72 -48.65 -16.32
CA GLY A 361 -2.06 -48.65 -15.03
C GLY A 361 -2.72 -47.80 -13.94
N ASP A 362 -2.12 -47.85 -12.73
CA ASP A 362 -2.63 -47.16 -11.54
C ASP A 362 -2.36 -45.62 -11.55
N VAL A 363 -1.34 -45.19 -12.32
CA VAL A 363 -1.02 -43.79 -12.49
C VAL A 363 -1.55 -43.31 -13.85
N LYS A 364 -2.40 -42.30 -13.82
CA LYS A 364 -3.05 -41.73 -15.00
C LYS A 364 -2.20 -40.62 -15.62
N ALA A 365 -2.46 -40.32 -16.90
CA ALA A 365 -1.72 -39.32 -17.64
C ALA A 365 -2.53 -38.04 -17.88
N LEU A 366 -1.85 -36.91 -17.84
CA LEU A 366 -2.41 -35.59 -18.19
C LEU A 366 -1.60 -34.96 -19.33
N ASP A 367 -2.29 -34.45 -20.33
CA ASP A 367 -1.70 -33.51 -21.30
C ASP A 367 -1.99 -32.08 -20.83
N CYS A 368 -0.93 -31.31 -20.65
CA CYS A 368 -0.99 -29.90 -20.23
C CYS A 368 -0.97 -28.98 -21.44
N VAL A 369 -1.93 -28.07 -21.50
CA VAL A 369 -2.00 -27.02 -22.53
C VAL A 369 -1.91 -25.65 -21.89
N ILE A 370 -0.81 -24.93 -22.16
CA ILE A 370 -0.57 -23.57 -21.70
C ILE A 370 -0.93 -22.60 -22.84
N GLN A 371 -1.94 -21.78 -22.63
CA GLN A 371 -2.48 -20.85 -23.62
C GLN A 371 -2.08 -19.42 -23.25
N LEU A 372 -1.34 -18.75 -24.13
CA LEU A 372 -0.78 -17.43 -23.90
C LEU A 372 -1.29 -16.45 -24.96
N SER A 373 -2.14 -15.51 -24.56
CA SER A 373 -2.61 -14.43 -25.45
C SER A 373 -1.73 -13.19 -25.28
N PRO A 374 -0.98 -12.77 -26.31
CA PRO A 374 -0.01 -11.68 -26.18
C PRO A 374 -0.69 -10.32 -26.02
N VAL A 375 -0.04 -9.39 -25.30
CA VAL A 375 -0.39 -7.96 -25.26
C VAL A 375 0.20 -7.24 -26.48
N LYS A 376 -0.31 -6.04 -26.77
CA LYS A 376 0.32 -5.14 -27.75
C LYS A 376 1.76 -4.82 -27.30
N ARG A 377 2.72 -4.93 -28.22
CA ARG A 377 4.13 -4.70 -27.92
C ARG A 377 4.44 -3.26 -27.56
N GLN A 378 3.76 -2.31 -28.16
CA GLN A 378 3.98 -0.89 -27.98
C GLN A 378 2.82 -0.28 -27.22
N SER A 379 3.14 0.68 -26.33
CA SER A 379 2.16 1.52 -25.65
C SER A 379 2.73 2.91 -25.39
N TYR A 380 1.86 3.90 -25.45
CA TYR A 380 2.18 5.30 -25.18
C TYR A 380 1.39 5.73 -23.94
N ASN A 381 2.05 6.46 -23.04
CA ASN A 381 1.40 7.09 -21.91
C ASN A 381 1.71 8.58 -21.95
N VAL A 382 0.67 9.40 -21.82
CA VAL A 382 0.77 10.85 -21.71
C VAL A 382 0.19 11.25 -20.37
N PHE A 383 0.97 11.95 -19.57
CA PHE A 383 0.53 12.54 -18.30
C PHE A 383 0.68 14.05 -18.39
N LEU A 384 -0.36 14.74 -17.97
CA LEU A 384 -0.36 16.18 -17.73
C LEU A 384 -0.68 16.41 -16.27
N GLU A 385 0.12 17.23 -15.58
CA GLU A 385 -0.08 17.52 -14.17
C GLU A 385 -0.04 19.01 -13.91
N GLY A 386 -0.89 19.44 -12.99
CA GLY A 386 -0.78 20.74 -12.35
C GLY A 386 -0.32 20.57 -10.93
N THR A 387 0.69 21.29 -10.52
CA THR A 387 1.19 21.24 -9.15
C THR A 387 0.93 22.57 -8.45
N HIS A 388 0.54 22.50 -7.19
CA HIS A 388 0.46 23.65 -6.30
C HIS A 388 1.09 23.27 -4.97
N ASN A 389 2.24 23.80 -4.68
CA ASN A 389 2.93 23.57 -3.43
C ASN A 389 3.27 24.93 -2.78
N SER A 390 2.50 25.27 -1.74
CA SER A 390 2.85 26.37 -0.85
C SER A 390 2.99 27.76 -1.50
N GLY A 391 2.14 28.03 -2.48
CA GLY A 391 2.18 29.29 -3.26
C GLY A 391 2.96 29.18 -4.57
N ASN A 392 3.72 28.10 -4.76
CA ASN A 392 4.38 27.80 -6.02
C ASN A 392 3.42 26.98 -6.89
N MET A 393 2.98 27.54 -8.00
CA MET A 393 2.15 26.84 -8.99
C MET A 393 3.03 26.31 -10.10
N GLY A 394 2.70 25.13 -10.58
CA GLY A 394 3.42 24.52 -11.69
C GLY A 394 2.52 23.73 -12.60
N VAL A 395 2.97 23.54 -13.82
CA VAL A 395 2.39 22.62 -14.79
C VAL A 395 3.50 21.75 -15.33
N GLY A 396 3.21 20.48 -15.51
CA GLY A 396 4.17 19.51 -16.02
C GLY A 396 3.52 18.55 -16.99
N GLY A 397 4.34 17.88 -17.78
CA GLY A 397 3.92 16.82 -18.68
C GLY A 397 4.99 15.77 -18.81
N ASN A 398 4.54 14.54 -19.00
CA ASN A 398 5.40 13.39 -19.26
C ASN A 398 4.82 12.59 -20.43
N PHE A 399 5.66 12.27 -21.39
CA PHE A 399 5.39 11.33 -22.46
C PHE A 399 6.28 10.12 -22.29
N THR A 400 5.70 8.94 -22.21
CA THR A 400 6.43 7.66 -22.09
C THR A 400 6.04 6.72 -23.22
N TYR A 401 7.02 6.31 -24.00
CA TYR A 401 6.91 5.21 -24.95
C TYR A 401 7.43 3.93 -24.30
N ASN A 402 6.65 2.85 -24.38
CA ASN A 402 7.05 1.54 -23.90
C ASN A 402 7.03 0.53 -25.04
N HIS A 403 8.11 -0.22 -25.20
CA HIS A 403 8.19 -1.36 -26.09
C HIS A 403 8.51 -2.64 -25.30
N ARG A 404 7.55 -3.55 -25.29
CA ARG A 404 7.68 -4.85 -24.63
C ARG A 404 8.28 -5.86 -25.60
N ASN A 405 9.21 -6.68 -25.11
CA ASN A 405 9.81 -7.79 -25.85
C ASN A 405 10.63 -7.34 -27.08
N VAL A 406 11.53 -6.37 -26.89
CA VAL A 406 12.34 -5.78 -27.98
C VAL A 406 13.22 -6.84 -28.66
N PHE A 407 13.99 -7.61 -27.88
CA PHE A 407 14.91 -8.65 -28.36
C PHE A 407 14.32 -10.05 -28.30
N ARG A 408 13.00 -10.16 -28.15
CA ARG A 408 12.21 -11.40 -28.10
C ARG A 408 12.47 -12.29 -26.87
N ALA A 409 13.12 -11.75 -25.81
CA ALA A 409 13.37 -12.47 -24.56
C ALA A 409 12.69 -11.77 -23.34
N GLY A 410 11.61 -11.03 -23.59
CA GLY A 410 10.78 -10.42 -22.54
C GLY A 410 11.30 -9.09 -22.02
N GLU A 411 12.23 -8.48 -22.68
CA GLU A 411 12.79 -7.18 -22.31
C GLU A 411 11.75 -6.07 -22.51
N ASN A 412 11.65 -5.18 -21.55
CA ASN A 412 10.83 -3.97 -21.62
C ASN A 412 11.76 -2.76 -21.69
N ILE A 413 11.68 -2.01 -22.79
CA ILE A 413 12.34 -0.71 -22.93
C ILE A 413 11.26 0.35 -22.75
N SER A 414 11.53 1.32 -21.87
CA SER A 414 10.74 2.55 -21.77
C SER A 414 11.62 3.77 -22.01
N ALA A 415 11.16 4.65 -22.88
CA ALA A 415 11.74 5.96 -23.13
C ALA A 415 10.74 7.03 -22.68
N SER A 416 11.16 7.88 -21.76
CA SER A 416 10.33 8.95 -21.20
C SER A 416 10.96 10.30 -21.46
N ILE A 417 10.14 11.29 -21.76
CA ILE A 417 10.52 12.70 -21.80
C ILE A 417 9.53 13.46 -20.94
N TRP A 418 10.05 14.32 -20.07
CA TRP A 418 9.21 15.17 -19.21
C TRP A 418 9.67 16.60 -19.26
N GLY A 419 8.74 17.49 -18.91
CA GLY A 419 9.03 18.91 -18.73
C GLY A 419 8.08 19.51 -17.71
N SER A 420 8.57 20.49 -16.97
CA SER A 420 7.76 21.23 -16.02
C SER A 420 8.12 22.72 -16.01
N LEU A 421 7.09 23.54 -15.76
CA LEU A 421 7.22 24.98 -15.54
C LEU A 421 6.65 25.29 -14.16
N ARG A 422 7.43 25.96 -13.31
CA ARG A 422 7.05 26.26 -11.93
C ARG A 422 7.24 27.74 -11.65
N LYS A 423 6.36 28.28 -10.80
CA LYS A 423 6.53 29.62 -10.24
C LYS A 423 7.15 29.49 -8.86
N GLU A 424 8.36 29.96 -8.68
CA GLU A 424 8.94 30.17 -7.36
C GLU A 424 8.72 31.62 -6.90
N GLN A 425 8.42 31.83 -5.63
CA GLN A 425 8.25 33.16 -5.08
C GLN A 425 9.62 33.87 -5.00
N VAL A 426 9.89 34.73 -5.96
CA VAL A 426 11.03 35.62 -5.99
C VAL A 426 10.51 37.01 -5.72
N ASN A 427 11.07 37.73 -4.74
CA ASN A 427 10.66 39.10 -4.47
C ASN A 427 10.94 40.02 -5.68
N GLY A 428 9.89 40.51 -6.28
CA GLY A 428 9.94 41.61 -7.22
C GLY A 428 9.77 41.30 -8.71
N GLU A 429 9.69 40.03 -9.13
CA GLU A 429 9.50 39.71 -10.53
C GLU A 429 8.08 39.19 -10.84
N GLY A 430 7.43 39.87 -11.80
CA GLY A 430 6.07 39.56 -12.26
C GLY A 430 5.94 38.37 -13.22
N LYS A 431 6.95 37.52 -13.41
CA LYS A 431 6.88 36.38 -14.31
C LYS A 431 5.90 35.32 -13.75
N ILE A 432 5.06 34.77 -14.63
CA ILE A 432 4.09 33.74 -14.27
C ILE A 432 4.82 32.45 -13.89
N PHE A 433 5.89 32.08 -14.63
CA PHE A 433 6.77 30.94 -14.36
C PHE A 433 8.22 31.43 -14.46
N ASN A 434 9.04 31.01 -13.51
CA ASN A 434 10.45 31.40 -13.42
C ASN A 434 11.42 30.21 -13.26
N THR A 435 10.90 29.02 -13.09
CA THR A 435 11.67 27.77 -13.01
C THR A 435 11.18 26.81 -14.08
N SER A 436 12.09 26.25 -14.84
CA SER A 436 11.78 25.23 -15.86
C SER A 436 12.68 24.02 -15.71
N GLU A 437 12.12 22.86 -15.98
CA GLU A 437 12.84 21.60 -15.99
C GLU A 437 12.47 20.81 -17.25
N ILE A 438 13.47 20.21 -17.88
CA ILE A 438 13.29 19.23 -18.95
C ILE A 438 14.19 18.04 -18.69
N GLY A 439 13.71 16.85 -19.00
CA GLY A 439 14.51 15.62 -18.82
C GLY A 439 14.07 14.49 -19.73
N ALA A 440 14.95 13.50 -19.86
CA ALA A 440 14.69 12.28 -20.58
C ALA A 440 15.24 11.07 -19.82
N GLU A 441 14.58 9.92 -19.91
CA GLU A 441 15.01 8.65 -19.34
C GLU A 441 14.88 7.54 -20.36
N LEU A 442 15.88 6.67 -20.43
CA LEU A 442 15.84 5.39 -21.12
C LEU A 442 16.03 4.27 -20.09
N LYS A 443 15.05 3.37 -19.99
CA LYS A 443 15.06 2.27 -19.03
C LYS A 443 14.85 0.93 -19.72
N LEU A 444 15.71 -0.02 -19.42
CA LEU A 444 15.62 -1.42 -19.82
C LEU A 444 15.35 -2.29 -18.58
N VAL A 445 14.31 -3.11 -18.64
CA VAL A 445 14.05 -4.15 -17.63
C VAL A 445 14.01 -5.49 -18.34
N THR A 446 14.87 -6.41 -17.94
CA THR A 446 14.88 -7.78 -18.47
C THR A 446 14.48 -8.79 -17.40
N PRO A 447 13.68 -9.84 -17.74
CA PRO A 447 13.33 -10.94 -16.83
C PRO A 447 14.49 -11.91 -16.60
N GLN A 448 15.68 -11.53 -16.99
CA GLN A 448 16.91 -12.30 -16.81
C GLN A 448 17.71 -11.73 -15.64
N PHE A 449 18.37 -12.61 -14.90
CA PHE A 449 19.28 -12.23 -13.83
C PHE A 449 20.70 -12.16 -14.35
N TRP A 450 21.18 -10.94 -14.65
CA TRP A 450 22.54 -10.71 -15.17
C TRP A 450 23.52 -10.56 -14.01
N MET A 451 23.92 -11.69 -13.42
CA MET A 451 24.94 -11.72 -12.37
C MET A 451 26.22 -12.36 -12.96
N PRO A 452 27.32 -11.62 -13.09
CA PRO A 452 28.47 -12.08 -13.88
C PRO A 452 29.23 -13.25 -13.25
N PHE A 453 29.26 -13.40 -11.93
CA PHE A 453 30.15 -14.34 -11.26
C PHE A 453 29.45 -15.51 -10.56
N PHE A 454 28.11 -15.52 -10.46
CA PHE A 454 27.37 -16.51 -9.68
C PHE A 454 26.22 -17.13 -10.48
N LYS A 455 26.26 -18.46 -10.67
CA LYS A 455 25.15 -19.23 -11.26
C LYS A 455 24.15 -19.63 -10.17
N MET A 456 23.32 -18.73 -9.71
CA MET A 456 22.32 -18.97 -8.66
C MET A 456 21.04 -19.59 -9.26
N LYS A 457 21.08 -20.88 -9.66
CA LYS A 457 19.93 -21.57 -10.27
C LYS A 457 18.71 -21.57 -9.34
N ASP A 458 18.90 -21.89 -8.06
CA ASP A 458 17.81 -21.96 -7.08
C ASP A 458 17.23 -20.58 -6.76
N PHE A 459 18.05 -19.54 -6.71
CA PHE A 459 17.57 -18.18 -6.54
C PHE A 459 16.72 -17.74 -7.74
N ARG A 460 17.18 -17.98 -8.96
CA ARG A 460 16.41 -17.71 -10.20
C ARG A 460 15.08 -18.47 -10.19
N ARG A 461 15.11 -19.74 -9.79
CA ARG A 461 13.92 -20.59 -9.72
C ARG A 461 12.92 -20.12 -8.65
N ASN A 462 13.38 -19.66 -7.51
CA ASN A 462 12.50 -19.33 -6.39
C ASN A 462 12.00 -17.87 -6.41
N TYR A 463 12.78 -16.92 -6.94
CA TYR A 463 12.53 -15.48 -6.81
C TYR A 463 12.28 -14.74 -8.13
N ALA A 464 12.45 -15.40 -9.29
CA ALA A 464 12.27 -14.80 -10.62
C ALA A 464 12.85 -13.37 -10.74
N PRO A 465 14.15 -13.17 -10.45
CA PRO A 465 14.75 -11.85 -10.41
C PRO A 465 14.78 -11.22 -11.80
N LYS A 466 14.64 -9.89 -11.84
CA LYS A 466 14.77 -9.06 -13.05
C LYS A 466 15.97 -8.16 -12.90
N THR A 467 16.65 -7.88 -14.00
CA THR A 467 17.71 -6.85 -14.07
C THR A 467 17.13 -5.57 -14.64
N SER A 468 17.48 -4.44 -14.06
CA SER A 468 17.07 -3.10 -14.48
C SER A 468 18.29 -2.26 -14.78
N ILE A 469 18.29 -1.58 -15.93
CA ILE A 469 19.29 -0.59 -16.31
C ILE A 469 18.53 0.67 -16.70
N SER A 470 18.92 1.82 -16.18
CA SER A 470 18.37 3.10 -16.63
C SER A 470 19.44 4.18 -16.74
N PHE A 471 19.22 5.08 -17.70
CA PHE A 471 19.99 6.29 -17.89
C PHE A 471 19.01 7.43 -17.98
N SER A 472 19.25 8.51 -17.24
CA SER A 472 18.45 9.72 -17.36
C SER A 472 19.33 10.96 -17.33
N TYR A 473 18.83 12.02 -17.96
CA TYR A 473 19.42 13.35 -17.92
C TYR A 473 18.30 14.36 -17.70
N SER A 474 18.51 15.28 -16.76
CA SER A 474 17.61 16.41 -16.54
C SER A 474 18.39 17.71 -16.47
N TYR A 475 17.74 18.76 -16.97
CA TYR A 475 18.22 20.13 -16.97
C TYR A 475 17.16 21.01 -16.30
N GLU A 476 17.53 21.67 -15.22
CA GLU A 476 16.68 22.56 -14.45
C GLU A 476 17.28 23.97 -14.47
N TYR A 477 16.48 24.94 -14.91
CA TYR A 477 16.76 26.35 -14.81
C TYR A 477 15.93 26.96 -13.69
N THR A 478 16.58 27.69 -12.79
CA THR A 478 15.99 28.52 -11.76
C THR A 478 16.52 29.94 -11.85
N PRO A 479 15.91 30.94 -11.22
CA PRO A 479 16.45 32.31 -11.18
C PRO A 479 17.81 32.43 -10.49
N TYR A 480 18.24 31.41 -9.76
CA TYR A 480 19.43 31.44 -8.90
C TYR A 480 20.56 30.52 -9.38
N TYR A 481 20.26 29.54 -10.16
CA TYR A 481 21.21 28.56 -10.67
C TYR A 481 20.62 27.74 -11.82
N THR A 482 21.51 27.16 -12.58
CA THR A 482 21.21 26.13 -13.55
C THR A 482 21.80 24.80 -13.09
N ARG A 483 20.98 23.73 -13.06
CA ARG A 483 21.40 22.41 -12.60
C ARG A 483 21.22 21.36 -13.68
N SER A 484 22.26 20.59 -13.95
CA SER A 484 22.21 19.41 -14.80
C SER A 484 22.46 18.17 -13.98
N ILE A 485 21.63 17.14 -14.12
CA ILE A 485 21.80 15.85 -13.44
C ILE A 485 21.83 14.76 -14.49
N ALA A 486 22.94 14.01 -14.55
CA ALA A 486 23.03 12.75 -15.27
C ALA A 486 22.95 11.59 -14.28
N ASN A 487 22.01 10.68 -14.49
CA ASN A 487 21.84 9.50 -13.64
C ASN A 487 22.06 8.22 -14.45
N ALA A 488 22.76 7.24 -13.86
CA ALA A 488 22.91 5.90 -14.39
C ALA A 488 22.67 4.87 -13.28
N ARG A 489 21.75 3.95 -13.49
CA ARG A 489 21.38 2.95 -12.50
C ARG A 489 21.44 1.54 -13.06
N PHE A 490 22.00 0.62 -12.29
CA PHE A 490 22.03 -0.81 -12.55
C PHE A 490 21.61 -1.56 -11.28
N GLY A 491 20.56 -2.39 -11.39
CA GLY A 491 20.04 -3.07 -10.20
C GLY A 491 19.19 -4.29 -10.51
N TYR A 492 18.74 -4.92 -9.44
CA TYR A 492 17.96 -6.14 -9.43
C TYR A 492 16.66 -5.96 -8.66
N LEU A 493 15.59 -6.53 -9.21
CA LEU A 493 14.26 -6.56 -8.63
C LEU A 493 13.83 -8.00 -8.47
N TRP A 494 13.40 -8.42 -7.28
CA TRP A 494 12.88 -9.77 -7.10
C TRP A 494 11.76 -9.85 -6.08
N ARG A 495 10.95 -10.89 -6.21
CA ARG A 495 9.91 -11.27 -5.25
C ARG A 495 9.73 -12.78 -5.29
N LYS A 496 9.42 -13.39 -4.14
CA LYS A 496 8.99 -14.78 -4.11
C LYS A 496 7.53 -14.86 -4.57
N ALA A 497 7.20 -15.86 -5.39
CA ALA A 497 5.81 -16.13 -5.79
C ALA A 497 4.91 -16.24 -4.56
N ASN A 498 3.71 -15.66 -4.60
CA ASN A 498 2.71 -15.63 -3.51
C ASN A 498 3.20 -15.08 -2.16
N LYS A 499 4.32 -14.34 -2.13
CA LYS A 499 4.81 -13.66 -0.92
C LYS A 499 4.56 -12.16 -0.98
N LYS A 500 4.36 -11.58 0.20
CA LYS A 500 4.02 -10.17 0.41
C LYS A 500 5.23 -9.24 0.31
N TRP A 501 6.45 -9.78 0.26
CA TRP A 501 7.70 -9.04 0.18
C TRP A 501 8.18 -8.82 -1.25
N ARG A 502 8.66 -7.60 -1.53
CA ARG A 502 9.37 -7.20 -2.75
C ARG A 502 10.71 -6.62 -2.36
N TYR A 503 11.73 -6.93 -3.14
CA TYR A 503 13.08 -6.45 -2.92
C TYR A 503 13.59 -5.73 -4.16
N ASN A 504 14.32 -4.65 -3.94
CA ASN A 504 15.09 -3.92 -4.95
C ASN A 504 16.52 -3.76 -4.45
N PHE A 505 17.49 -4.03 -5.28
CA PHE A 505 18.91 -3.80 -4.99
C PHE A 505 19.55 -3.12 -6.19
N ASP A 506 19.71 -1.80 -6.11
CA ASP A 506 20.46 -1.02 -7.06
C ASP A 506 21.94 -1.09 -6.65
N LEU A 507 22.71 -1.92 -7.36
CA LEU A 507 24.15 -2.14 -7.11
C LEU A 507 24.95 -0.88 -7.47
N ILE A 508 24.50 -0.17 -8.50
CA ILE A 508 25.07 1.07 -8.98
C ILE A 508 23.92 2.06 -9.14
N ASP A 509 23.97 3.14 -8.40
CA ASP A 509 23.13 4.33 -8.57
C ASP A 509 24.06 5.54 -8.60
N LEU A 510 24.38 6.00 -9.82
CA LEU A 510 25.26 7.13 -10.06
C LEU A 510 24.43 8.35 -10.38
N ASN A 511 24.59 9.41 -9.57
CA ASN A 511 24.08 10.74 -9.84
C ASN A 511 25.26 11.71 -10.00
N TYR A 512 25.39 12.29 -11.17
CA TYR A 512 26.42 13.28 -11.50
C TYR A 512 25.76 14.63 -11.65
N VAL A 513 26.01 15.53 -10.70
CA VAL A 513 25.34 16.83 -10.57
C VAL A 513 26.31 17.95 -10.93
N LEU A 514 25.93 18.75 -11.90
CA LEU A 514 26.66 19.96 -12.30
C LEU A 514 25.81 21.20 -12.05
N MET A 515 26.42 22.20 -11.42
CA MET A 515 25.81 23.48 -11.12
C MET A 515 26.47 24.56 -12.00
N LYS A 516 25.66 25.36 -12.68
CA LYS A 516 26.12 26.48 -13.52
C LYS A 516 25.34 27.74 -13.17
N ASP A 517 25.90 28.88 -13.56
CA ASP A 517 25.24 30.21 -13.43
C ASP A 517 24.70 30.46 -12.00
N VAL A 518 25.47 30.08 -11.00
CA VAL A 518 25.06 30.22 -9.60
C VAL A 518 25.17 31.68 -9.19
N ASP A 519 24.07 32.31 -8.79
CA ASP A 519 24.02 33.68 -8.29
C ASP A 519 24.79 33.79 -6.95
N GLN A 520 25.85 34.59 -6.94
CA GLN A 520 26.69 34.77 -5.75
C GLN A 520 25.89 35.40 -4.60
N ASN A 521 24.99 36.34 -4.88
CA ASN A 521 24.15 36.96 -3.86
C ASN A 521 23.22 35.96 -3.19
N PHE A 522 22.75 34.98 -3.96
CA PHE A 522 21.97 33.85 -3.42
C PHE A 522 22.82 33.00 -2.47
N ILE A 523 24.04 32.61 -2.87
CA ILE A 523 24.96 31.85 -2.05
C ILE A 523 25.37 32.57 -0.78
N ASP A 524 25.69 33.87 -0.88
CA ASP A 524 26.08 34.69 0.27
C ASP A 524 24.93 34.90 1.26
N GLY A 525 23.69 34.94 0.75
CA GLY A 525 22.48 34.97 1.55
C GLY A 525 22.20 33.68 2.35
N LEU A 526 22.84 32.55 2.00
CA LEU A 526 22.76 31.31 2.74
C LEU A 526 23.70 31.35 3.96
N LYS A 527 23.14 31.45 5.15
CA LYS A 527 23.93 31.58 6.39
C LYS A 527 24.68 30.29 6.82
N ASN A 528 24.36 29.19 6.17
CA ASN A 528 24.92 27.88 6.53
C ASN A 528 25.88 27.38 5.45
N GLU A 529 27.16 27.24 5.83
CA GLU A 529 28.20 26.67 4.97
C GLU A 529 27.85 25.27 4.44
N TYR A 530 27.11 24.47 5.20
CA TYR A 530 26.68 23.15 4.75
C TYR A 530 25.66 23.19 3.63
N ILE A 531 24.74 24.18 3.67
CA ILE A 531 23.77 24.40 2.60
C ILE A 531 24.47 24.94 1.35
N LYS A 532 25.46 25.83 1.50
CA LYS A 532 26.27 26.32 0.38
C LYS A 532 26.91 25.18 -0.42
N ASN A 533 27.42 24.15 0.29
CA ASN A 533 28.02 22.98 -0.37
C ASN A 533 27.02 22.17 -1.21
N ALA A 534 25.71 22.28 -0.94
CA ALA A 534 24.69 21.61 -1.73
C ALA A 534 24.52 22.22 -3.15
N TYR A 535 25.03 23.45 -3.36
CA TYR A 535 25.01 24.14 -4.64
C TYR A 535 26.38 24.09 -5.35
N THR A 536 27.13 23.04 -5.12
CA THR A 536 28.41 22.78 -5.79
C THR A 536 28.31 21.50 -6.64
N ASP A 537 29.22 21.41 -7.62
CA ASP A 537 29.36 20.19 -8.40
C ASP A 537 29.70 18.99 -7.52
N HIS A 538 28.95 17.92 -7.65
CA HIS A 538 29.19 16.70 -6.87
C HIS A 538 28.69 15.44 -7.58
N MET A 539 29.21 14.31 -7.12
CA MET A 539 28.83 12.98 -7.59
C MET A 539 28.38 12.11 -6.42
N ILE A 540 27.33 11.39 -6.61
CA ILE A 540 26.81 10.39 -5.67
C ILE A 540 26.87 9.03 -6.38
N LEU A 541 27.70 8.11 -5.88
CA LEU A 541 27.74 6.72 -6.35
C LEU A 541 27.35 5.81 -5.20
N SER A 542 26.12 5.33 -5.25
CA SER A 542 25.50 4.57 -4.17
C SER A 542 25.24 3.12 -4.56
N ALA A 543 25.17 2.27 -3.51
CA ALA A 543 24.48 1.01 -3.53
C ALA A 543 23.23 1.14 -2.62
N VAL A 544 22.06 0.83 -3.18
CA VAL A 544 20.76 1.04 -2.50
C VAL A 544 20.01 -0.28 -2.40
N PHE A 545 19.62 -0.66 -1.19
CA PHE A 545 18.76 -1.81 -0.94
C PHE A 545 17.42 -1.38 -0.37
N SER A 546 16.34 -1.87 -0.95
CA SER A 546 14.97 -1.60 -0.50
C SER A 546 14.19 -2.89 -0.34
N ALA A 547 13.55 -3.07 0.82
CA ALA A 547 12.61 -4.15 1.09
C ALA A 547 11.24 -3.57 1.42
N THR A 548 10.22 -4.02 0.67
CA THR A 548 8.83 -3.56 0.84
C THR A 548 7.91 -4.74 1.12
N TYR A 549 7.16 -4.66 2.19
CA TYR A 549 6.09 -5.59 2.57
C TYR A 549 4.73 -4.95 2.38
N THR A 550 3.78 -5.69 1.84
CA THR A 550 2.36 -5.30 1.87
C THR A 550 1.48 -6.54 1.84
N ASP A 551 0.45 -6.54 2.66
CA ASP A 551 -0.61 -7.56 2.66
C ASP A 551 -1.92 -7.04 2.07
N GLN A 552 -1.88 -5.88 1.41
CA GLN A 552 -3.01 -5.32 0.70
C GLN A 552 -3.48 -6.26 -0.41
N GLN A 553 -4.73 -6.70 -0.33
CA GLN A 553 -5.37 -7.50 -1.36
C GLN A 553 -5.98 -6.59 -2.43
N VAL A 554 -5.56 -6.77 -3.68
CA VAL A 554 -6.00 -5.93 -4.81
C VAL A 554 -7.52 -5.98 -5.01
N ASN A 555 -8.14 -7.14 -4.75
CA ASN A 555 -9.57 -7.37 -4.98
C ASN A 555 -10.47 -6.99 -3.80
N VAL A 556 -9.91 -6.70 -2.62
CA VAL A 556 -10.67 -6.40 -1.40
C VAL A 556 -10.40 -4.98 -0.95
N LYS A 557 -11.25 -4.04 -1.39
CA LYS A 557 -11.10 -2.59 -1.10
C LYS A 557 -11.34 -2.21 0.37
N THR A 558 -11.87 -3.10 1.20
CA THR A 558 -12.31 -2.80 2.58
C THR A 558 -11.67 -3.70 3.64
N ALA A 559 -10.55 -4.34 3.31
CA ALA A 559 -9.78 -5.12 4.28
C ALA A 559 -8.71 -4.27 4.96
N ASN A 560 -8.42 -4.57 6.21
CA ASN A 560 -7.27 -3.99 6.90
C ASN A 560 -5.99 -4.47 6.22
N TYR A 561 -5.01 -3.59 6.12
CA TYR A 561 -3.71 -3.97 5.58
C TYR A 561 -2.58 -3.15 6.19
N SER A 562 -1.40 -3.76 6.19
CA SER A 562 -0.14 -3.18 6.59
C SER A 562 0.76 -2.95 5.38
N TYR A 563 1.54 -1.90 5.44
CA TYR A 563 2.63 -1.61 4.54
C TYR A 563 3.88 -1.31 5.38
N PHE A 564 4.98 -1.94 5.02
CA PHE A 564 6.28 -1.67 5.65
C PHE A 564 7.36 -1.57 4.59
N ARG A 565 8.21 -0.55 4.69
CA ARG A 565 9.34 -0.35 3.79
C ARG A 565 10.59 -0.01 4.60
N VAL A 566 11.70 -0.62 4.22
CA VAL A 566 13.04 -0.26 4.71
C VAL A 566 13.89 0.04 3.49
N ASN A 567 14.63 1.13 3.52
CA ASN A 567 15.66 1.47 2.57
C ASN A 567 16.99 1.61 3.31
N THR A 568 18.05 1.12 2.70
CA THR A 568 19.43 1.35 3.14
C THR A 568 20.27 1.75 1.95
N GLU A 569 21.11 2.73 2.14
CA GLU A 569 21.95 3.28 1.08
C GLU A 569 23.37 3.50 1.63
N THR A 570 24.35 3.16 0.83
CA THR A 570 25.76 3.47 1.11
C THR A 570 26.38 4.10 -0.13
N SER A 571 27.00 5.25 0.05
CA SER A 571 27.55 6.05 -1.04
C SER A 571 29.04 6.30 -0.85
N GLY A 572 29.79 6.35 -1.97
CA GLY A 572 31.17 6.77 -2.05
C GLY A 572 32.21 5.81 -1.47
N ASN A 573 31.80 4.71 -0.81
CA ASN A 573 32.73 3.79 -0.16
C ASN A 573 33.63 3.05 -1.17
N PHE A 574 33.07 2.62 -2.30
CA PHE A 574 33.84 1.99 -3.37
C PHE A 574 34.88 2.96 -3.96
N LEU A 575 34.50 4.22 -4.16
CA LEU A 575 35.39 5.26 -4.66
C LEU A 575 36.51 5.59 -3.66
N SER A 576 36.19 5.61 -2.37
CA SER A 576 37.17 5.83 -1.29
C SER A 576 38.23 4.73 -1.23
N VAL A 577 37.89 3.48 -1.56
CA VAL A 577 38.87 2.38 -1.64
C VAL A 577 39.81 2.60 -2.84
N ILE A 578 39.25 3.02 -3.98
CA ILE A 578 40.07 3.32 -5.18
C ILE A 578 41.03 4.47 -4.91
N ASP A 579 40.55 5.57 -4.29
CA ASP A 579 41.39 6.73 -3.96
C ASP A 579 42.46 6.40 -2.91
N GLY A 580 42.17 5.49 -1.97
CA GLY A 580 43.16 4.98 -1.01
C GLY A 580 44.32 4.23 -1.67
N ILE A 581 44.09 3.62 -2.84
CA ILE A 581 45.08 2.91 -3.64
C ILE A 581 45.79 3.89 -4.60
N ALA A 582 45.06 4.84 -5.20
CA ALA A 582 45.59 5.75 -6.24
C ALA A 582 46.33 7.00 -5.72
N GLY A 583 46.24 7.29 -4.45
CA GLY A 583 47.19 8.12 -3.65
C GLY A 583 47.21 9.62 -3.86
N SER A 584 46.28 10.30 -4.54
CA SER A 584 46.38 11.76 -4.71
C SER A 584 45.18 12.54 -4.16
N LYS A 585 45.38 13.17 -3.00
CA LYS A 585 44.45 14.21 -2.48
C LYS A 585 44.67 15.52 -3.24
N SER A 586 43.69 15.95 -4.02
CA SER A 586 43.74 17.29 -4.54
C SER A 586 43.48 18.29 -3.41
N SER A 587 44.41 19.23 -3.19
CA SER A 587 44.20 20.39 -2.36
C SER A 587 43.31 21.38 -3.09
N ALA A 588 42.00 21.27 -2.94
CA ALA A 588 41.07 22.30 -3.43
C ALA A 588 40.71 23.21 -2.27
N SER A 589 40.98 24.49 -2.42
CA SER A 589 40.53 25.57 -1.58
C SER A 589 38.99 25.66 -1.70
N GLY A 590 38.27 24.94 -0.89
CA GLY A 590 36.83 25.20 -0.67
C GLY A 590 36.65 26.09 0.52
N THR A 591 35.51 26.72 0.67
CA THR A 591 35.09 27.58 1.77
C THR A 591 35.34 26.99 3.17
N LEU A 592 35.57 25.67 3.29
CA LEU A 592 35.82 24.97 4.55
C LEU A 592 37.30 24.59 4.79
N ASN A 593 38.22 24.99 3.92
CA ASN A 593 39.65 24.65 4.04
C ASN A 593 39.94 23.12 4.22
N GLU A 594 39.13 22.25 3.67
CA GLU A 594 39.20 20.82 3.79
C GLU A 594 39.80 20.16 2.53
N LYS A 595 40.71 19.19 2.72
CA LYS A 595 41.22 18.38 1.63
C LYS A 595 40.19 17.31 1.26
N TYR A 596 39.86 17.20 -0.02
CA TYR A 596 38.94 16.20 -0.51
C TYR A 596 39.38 15.58 -1.85
N TYR A 597 38.88 14.39 -2.15
CA TYR A 597 39.14 13.71 -3.40
C TYR A 597 38.14 14.13 -4.47
N LYS A 598 38.63 14.21 -5.72
CA LYS A 598 37.82 14.46 -6.91
C LYS A 598 37.94 13.30 -7.90
N ILE A 599 36.83 12.91 -8.51
CA ILE A 599 36.77 11.97 -9.62
C ILE A 599 36.00 12.65 -10.74
N PHE A 600 36.51 12.57 -11.96
CA PHE A 600 36.00 13.31 -13.12
C PHE A 600 35.80 14.81 -12.88
N GLY A 601 36.70 15.41 -12.09
CA GLY A 601 36.68 16.83 -11.79
C GLY A 601 35.72 17.27 -10.68
N VAL A 602 34.87 16.40 -10.14
CA VAL A 602 33.90 16.72 -9.11
C VAL A 602 34.19 15.97 -7.81
N ARG A 603 33.74 16.55 -6.69
CA ARG A 603 33.78 15.92 -5.36
C ARG A 603 32.73 14.83 -5.27
N TYR A 604 33.03 13.63 -4.72
CA TYR A 604 32.04 12.62 -4.49
C TYR A 604 31.53 12.63 -3.03
N ALA A 605 30.25 12.30 -2.86
CA ALA A 605 29.61 12.17 -1.56
C ALA A 605 29.93 10.79 -0.94
N GLN A 606 30.20 10.80 0.39
CA GLN A 606 30.41 9.59 1.17
C GLN A 606 29.50 9.60 2.40
N PHE A 607 28.56 8.65 2.45
CA PHE A 607 27.58 8.55 3.55
C PHE A 607 26.98 7.15 3.62
N VAL A 608 26.33 6.88 4.78
CA VAL A 608 25.39 5.78 4.98
C VAL A 608 24.05 6.38 5.37
N LYS A 609 22.97 5.85 4.80
CA LYS A 609 21.61 6.31 5.05
C LYS A 609 20.69 5.11 5.22
N ALA A 610 19.76 5.19 6.17
CA ALA A 610 18.74 4.19 6.39
C ALA A 610 17.42 4.87 6.75
N ASP A 611 16.33 4.39 6.18
CA ASP A 611 14.98 4.80 6.56
C ASP A 611 14.01 3.63 6.63
N ALA A 612 13.02 3.78 7.49
CA ALA A 612 11.94 2.83 7.65
C ALA A 612 10.59 3.55 7.69
N GLU A 613 9.61 2.98 7.03
CA GLU A 613 8.25 3.48 6.99
C GLU A 613 7.26 2.36 7.25
N TYR A 614 6.37 2.58 8.21
CA TYR A 614 5.25 1.68 8.51
C TYR A 614 3.93 2.41 8.31
N ARG A 615 2.96 1.77 7.62
CA ARG A 615 1.59 2.26 7.45
C ARG A 615 0.62 1.17 7.82
N TYR A 616 -0.44 1.55 8.54
CA TYR A 616 -1.55 0.65 8.86
C TYR A 616 -2.86 1.29 8.46
N ASN A 617 -3.65 0.58 7.65
CA ASN A 617 -4.98 0.98 7.22
C ASN A 617 -6.02 0.14 7.94
N TRP A 618 -6.78 0.77 8.81
CA TRP A 618 -7.87 0.15 9.55
C TRP A 618 -9.20 0.58 8.98
N TYR A 619 -9.91 -0.36 8.36
CA TYR A 619 -11.26 -0.16 7.85
C TYR A 619 -12.26 -0.41 8.98
N ILE A 620 -12.83 0.66 9.55
CA ILE A 620 -13.85 0.59 10.61
C ILE A 620 -15.17 0.08 10.01
N ASN A 621 -15.52 0.59 8.82
CA ASN A 621 -16.66 0.15 8.01
C ASN A 621 -16.51 0.66 6.57
N ARG A 622 -17.50 0.40 5.70
CA ARG A 622 -17.48 0.80 4.27
C ARG A 622 -17.35 2.31 4.04
N ALA A 623 -17.69 3.13 5.02
CA ALA A 623 -17.67 4.60 4.90
C ALA A 623 -16.55 5.26 5.70
N ASN A 624 -15.91 4.55 6.63
CA ASN A 624 -14.95 5.11 7.58
C ASN A 624 -13.70 4.25 7.68
N SER A 625 -12.53 4.88 7.61
CA SER A 625 -11.24 4.23 7.83
C SER A 625 -10.30 5.14 8.65
N LEU A 626 -9.39 4.54 9.36
CA LEU A 626 -8.30 5.20 10.07
C LEU A 626 -6.98 4.72 9.49
N VAL A 627 -6.12 5.66 9.14
CA VAL A 627 -4.80 5.36 8.58
C VAL A 627 -3.74 5.96 9.49
N GLY A 628 -2.77 5.14 9.88
CA GLY A 628 -1.59 5.57 10.62
C GLY A 628 -0.34 5.40 9.76
N ARG A 629 0.61 6.33 9.87
CA ARG A 629 1.93 6.27 9.27
C ARG A 629 2.98 6.66 10.30
N LEU A 630 4.09 5.92 10.32
CA LEU A 630 5.30 6.27 11.05
C LEU A 630 6.47 6.19 10.09
N PHE A 631 7.32 7.21 10.10
CA PHE A 631 8.54 7.28 9.32
C PHE A 631 9.70 7.67 10.23
N VAL A 632 10.82 6.96 10.10
CA VAL A 632 12.10 7.32 10.70
C VAL A 632 13.20 7.17 9.66
N GLY A 633 14.09 8.15 9.60
CA GLY A 633 15.22 8.14 8.68
C GLY A 633 16.44 8.78 9.29
N CYS A 634 17.61 8.23 9.01
CA CYS A 634 18.90 8.72 9.46
C CYS A 634 19.92 8.58 8.33
N GLY A 635 20.66 9.64 8.06
CA GLY A 635 21.78 9.66 7.13
C GLY A 635 23.02 10.20 7.85
N TYR A 636 24.13 9.51 7.74
CA TYR A 636 25.40 9.89 8.37
C TYR A 636 26.47 10.13 7.31
N PRO A 637 26.81 11.40 7.02
CA PRO A 637 27.90 11.75 6.11
C PRO A 637 29.25 11.62 6.81
N TYR A 638 30.25 11.10 6.09
CA TYR A 638 31.60 10.93 6.59
C TYR A 638 32.64 11.01 5.44
N GLY A 639 33.91 10.92 5.78
CA GLY A 639 34.99 10.84 4.80
C GLY A 639 35.10 12.07 3.90
N ASN A 640 34.89 11.85 2.59
CA ASN A 640 35.14 12.86 1.56
C ASN A 640 34.15 14.03 1.57
N MET A 641 32.92 13.86 2.07
CA MET A 641 31.92 14.91 2.22
C MET A 641 31.26 14.82 3.60
N LYS A 642 31.32 15.91 4.37
CA LYS A 642 30.88 15.93 5.78
C LYS A 642 29.43 16.35 5.97
N VAL A 643 28.70 16.57 4.89
CA VAL A 643 27.26 16.86 4.85
C VAL A 643 26.58 16.00 3.82
N LEU A 644 25.32 15.64 4.07
CA LEU A 644 24.54 14.97 3.04
C LEU A 644 24.33 15.91 1.85
N PRO A 645 24.45 15.42 0.60
CA PRO A 645 23.99 16.15 -0.56
C PRO A 645 22.53 16.57 -0.38
N PHE A 646 22.17 17.68 -1.00
CA PHE A 646 20.82 18.22 -0.87
C PHE A 646 19.73 17.26 -1.31
N GLU A 647 20.01 16.48 -2.34
CA GLU A 647 19.14 15.46 -2.90
C GLU A 647 18.86 14.30 -1.90
N GLU A 648 19.82 14.04 -1.00
CA GLU A 648 19.74 12.94 -0.04
C GLU A 648 19.31 13.36 1.37
N ALA A 649 19.34 14.66 1.66
CA ALA A 649 18.96 15.19 2.96
C ALA A 649 17.44 15.11 3.20
N TYR A 650 17.06 14.80 4.43
CA TYR A 650 15.65 14.78 4.83
C TYR A 650 15.11 16.20 5.01
N TYR A 651 13.84 16.40 4.68
CA TYR A 651 13.13 17.66 4.95
C TYR A 651 11.77 17.39 5.60
N GLY A 652 11.24 18.40 6.30
CA GLY A 652 9.92 18.38 6.93
C GLY A 652 8.92 19.28 6.23
N GLY A 653 7.63 18.94 6.35
CA GLY A 653 6.53 19.70 5.77
C GLY A 653 6.13 19.25 4.36
N GLY A 654 5.02 19.83 3.88
CA GLY A 654 4.43 19.54 2.58
C GLY A 654 3.22 18.61 2.64
N ALA A 655 2.55 18.51 1.48
CA ALA A 655 1.26 17.83 1.35
C ALA A 655 1.25 16.33 1.76
N ASN A 656 2.38 15.64 1.69
CA ASN A 656 2.52 14.21 1.98
C ASN A 656 3.32 13.92 3.26
N ASP A 657 3.53 14.95 4.09
CA ASP A 657 4.32 14.85 5.31
C ASP A 657 3.60 15.59 6.46
N ILE A 658 4.16 16.66 7.01
CA ILE A 658 3.55 17.45 8.08
C ILE A 658 2.84 18.65 7.43
N ARG A 659 1.55 18.49 7.12
CA ARG A 659 0.75 19.36 6.22
C ARG A 659 0.54 20.79 6.72
N ALA A 660 0.80 21.06 8.00
CA ALA A 660 0.71 22.40 8.59
C ALA A 660 1.95 23.27 8.29
N TRP A 661 2.99 22.73 7.66
CA TRP A 661 4.17 23.44 7.17
C TRP A 661 4.34 23.25 5.67
N GLN A 662 4.87 24.28 5.03
CA GLN A 662 5.30 24.15 3.65
C GLN A 662 6.49 23.21 3.56
N ALA A 663 6.69 22.59 2.39
CA ALA A 663 7.85 21.74 2.18
C ALA A 663 9.15 22.52 2.44
N ARG A 664 10.07 21.92 3.20
CA ARG A 664 11.37 22.49 3.55
C ARG A 664 11.32 23.78 4.40
N THR A 665 10.22 23.97 5.15
CA THR A 665 10.08 25.11 6.07
C THR A 665 9.98 24.69 7.55
N LEU A 666 10.01 23.39 7.83
CA LEU A 666 10.01 22.84 9.19
C LEU A 666 11.40 22.41 9.60
N GLY A 667 11.87 22.88 10.74
CA GLY A 667 13.15 22.50 11.35
C GLY A 667 14.35 23.25 10.72
N PRO A 668 15.57 22.72 10.92
CA PRO A 668 15.89 21.58 11.78
C PRO A 668 15.69 21.90 13.27
N GLY A 669 15.11 20.96 14.00
CA GLY A 669 14.84 21.08 15.44
C GLY A 669 13.98 22.28 15.78
N SER A 670 14.48 23.13 16.69
CA SER A 670 13.84 24.40 17.08
C SER A 670 14.46 25.64 16.41
N TYR A 671 15.31 25.44 15.41
CA TYR A 671 15.92 26.55 14.68
C TYR A 671 14.85 27.37 13.95
N LEU A 672 14.85 28.68 14.14
CA LEU A 672 14.01 29.61 13.41
C LEU A 672 14.75 30.09 12.17
N ALA A 673 14.36 29.62 11.01
CA ALA A 673 14.88 30.12 9.74
C ALA A 673 14.42 31.55 9.52
N THR A 674 15.34 32.51 9.64
CA THR A 674 15.14 33.95 9.35
C THR A 674 15.60 34.31 7.95
N GLU A 675 16.07 33.33 7.21
CA GLU A 675 16.66 33.48 5.88
C GLU A 675 15.58 33.80 4.83
N LYS A 676 15.96 34.58 3.84
CA LYS A 676 15.08 34.92 2.71
C LYS A 676 14.66 33.67 1.92
N TYR A 677 15.48 32.63 1.95
CA TYR A 677 15.28 31.34 1.26
C TYR A 677 15.39 30.21 2.26
N PRO A 678 14.33 29.92 3.05
CA PRO A 678 14.37 28.83 4.02
C PRO A 678 14.45 27.49 3.28
N ASN A 679 15.53 26.79 3.50
CA ASN A 679 15.76 25.43 2.98
C ASN A 679 16.14 24.53 4.15
N SER A 680 15.11 24.18 4.94
CA SER A 680 15.26 23.39 6.14
C SER A 680 15.40 21.91 5.79
N VAL A 681 16.63 21.42 5.85
CA VAL A 681 17.00 20.01 5.66
C VAL A 681 17.74 19.50 6.89
N GLY A 682 17.75 18.18 7.08
CA GLY A 682 18.42 17.53 8.19
C GLY A 682 18.89 16.11 7.85
N ASP A 683 19.72 15.59 8.71
CA ASP A 683 20.30 14.24 8.61
C ASP A 683 19.41 13.18 9.25
N PHE A 684 18.59 13.56 10.20
CA PHE A 684 17.64 12.70 10.91
C PHE A 684 16.20 13.23 10.76
N LYS A 685 15.25 12.34 10.52
CA LYS A 685 13.83 12.66 10.41
C LYS A 685 12.98 11.69 11.20
N LEU A 686 12.01 12.23 11.92
CA LEU A 686 10.94 11.49 12.54
C LEU A 686 9.61 12.13 12.14
N ALA A 687 8.68 11.32 11.60
CA ALA A 687 7.34 11.80 11.24
C ALA A 687 6.29 10.75 11.54
N GLY A 688 5.18 11.18 12.14
CA GLY A 688 4.00 10.37 12.42
C GLY A 688 2.75 11.07 11.93
N ASN A 689 1.85 10.32 11.30
CA ASN A 689 0.61 10.85 10.75
C ASN A 689 -0.55 9.94 11.14
N ILE A 690 -1.66 10.51 11.53
CA ILE A 690 -2.93 9.79 11.77
C ILE A 690 -4.01 10.52 10.99
N GLU A 691 -4.76 9.77 10.17
CA GLU A 691 -5.80 10.33 9.32
C GLU A 691 -7.07 9.50 9.41
N TYR A 692 -8.16 10.12 9.86
CA TYR A 692 -9.50 9.56 9.81
C TYR A 692 -10.18 9.99 8.50
N ARG A 693 -10.52 9.02 7.65
CA ARG A 693 -11.17 9.20 6.35
C ARG A 693 -12.62 8.77 6.45
N PHE A 694 -13.52 9.56 5.87
CA PHE A 694 -14.95 9.27 5.85
C PHE A 694 -15.61 9.72 4.56
N LYS A 695 -16.53 8.91 4.06
CA LYS A 695 -17.33 9.27 2.89
C LYS A 695 -18.30 10.37 3.25
N LEU A 696 -18.40 11.39 2.39
CA LEU A 696 -19.38 12.47 2.49
C LEU A 696 -20.55 12.19 1.54
N ILE A 697 -20.39 12.52 0.27
CA ILE A 697 -21.43 12.36 -0.76
C ILE A 697 -20.76 11.97 -2.07
N TRP A 698 -21.37 11.04 -2.78
CA TRP A 698 -20.97 10.61 -4.11
C TRP A 698 -19.47 10.31 -4.22
N LEU A 699 -18.69 11.15 -4.90
CA LEU A 699 -17.24 11.02 -5.04
C LEU A 699 -16.45 11.80 -3.97
N LEU A 700 -17.14 12.52 -3.07
CA LEU A 700 -16.48 13.34 -2.05
C LEU A 700 -16.23 12.52 -0.77
N GLU A 701 -15.00 12.62 -0.29
CA GLU A 701 -14.56 12.08 0.98
C GLU A 701 -14.01 13.20 1.85
N GLY A 702 -14.30 13.16 3.14
CA GLY A 702 -13.69 14.04 4.13
C GLY A 702 -12.55 13.35 4.84
N ALA A 703 -11.60 14.13 5.36
CA ALA A 703 -10.59 13.65 6.28
C ALA A 703 -10.33 14.64 7.41
N LEU A 704 -10.00 14.08 8.56
CA LEU A 704 -9.42 14.80 9.69
C LEU A 704 -8.07 14.18 9.99
N PHE A 705 -7.07 15.01 10.26
CA PHE A 705 -5.73 14.50 10.46
C PHE A 705 -4.95 15.21 11.56
N VAL A 706 -3.99 14.47 12.09
CA VAL A 706 -2.95 14.98 12.98
C VAL A 706 -1.61 14.49 12.46
N ASP A 707 -0.69 15.43 12.23
CA ASP A 707 0.67 15.17 11.77
C ASP A 707 1.64 15.66 12.85
N ALA A 708 2.65 14.87 13.14
CA ALA A 708 3.68 15.21 14.12
C ALA A 708 5.07 14.79 13.60
N GLY A 709 6.09 15.61 13.84
CA GLY A 709 7.46 15.27 13.46
C GLY A 709 8.37 16.47 13.32
N ASN A 710 9.60 16.20 12.91
CA ASN A 710 10.61 17.23 12.62
C ASN A 710 11.81 16.59 11.90
N VAL A 711 12.75 17.42 11.49
CA VAL A 711 14.09 17.01 11.05
C VAL A 711 15.14 17.60 11.99
N TRP A 712 16.31 16.97 12.08
CA TRP A 712 17.44 17.43 12.89
C TRP A 712 18.74 17.13 12.18
N ASN A 713 19.79 17.87 12.53
CA ASN A 713 21.14 17.57 12.11
C ASN A 713 21.87 16.78 13.21
N ILE A 714 22.65 15.78 12.81
CA ILE A 714 23.48 14.97 13.71
C ILE A 714 24.95 15.38 13.63
N ASN A 715 25.30 16.22 12.65
CA ASN A 715 26.67 16.66 12.47
C ASN A 715 27.21 17.40 13.72
N PRO A 716 28.36 17.01 14.29
CA PRO A 716 28.96 17.69 15.45
C PRO A 716 29.26 19.17 15.21
N LYS A 717 29.55 19.56 13.96
CA LYS A 717 29.89 20.95 13.56
C LYS A 717 28.66 21.82 13.27
N GLU A 718 27.44 21.31 13.47
CA GLU A 718 26.22 22.11 13.36
C GLU A 718 26.22 23.19 14.44
N ASN A 719 26.24 24.45 14.02
CA ASN A 719 26.34 25.62 14.88
C ASN A 719 25.03 26.41 15.03
N ARG A 720 23.98 26.06 14.26
CA ARG A 720 22.67 26.70 14.39
C ARG A 720 22.02 26.26 15.70
N PHE A 721 21.69 27.27 16.53
CA PHE A 721 21.08 27.01 17.83
C PHE A 721 19.75 26.24 17.69
N GLY A 722 19.63 25.12 18.36
CA GLY A 722 18.43 24.27 18.35
C GLY A 722 18.28 23.35 17.13
N ALA A 723 19.21 23.34 16.17
CA ALA A 723 19.15 22.51 14.97
C ALA A 723 19.65 21.06 15.19
N LYS A 724 20.54 20.90 16.19
CA LYS A 724 21.18 19.62 16.47
C LYS A 724 20.25 18.67 17.25
N LEU A 725 20.27 17.39 16.88
CA LEU A 725 19.59 16.34 17.64
C LEU A 725 20.17 16.23 19.06
N ASN A 726 19.32 16.30 20.07
CA ASN A 726 19.70 16.19 21.48
C ASN A 726 18.63 15.42 22.27
N TYR A 727 18.88 15.14 23.56
CA TYR A 727 17.97 14.37 24.41
C TYR A 727 16.57 15.00 24.55
N ASN A 728 16.45 16.31 24.36
CA ASN A 728 15.18 17.04 24.42
C ASN A 728 14.44 17.12 23.07
N PHE A 729 14.79 16.31 22.09
CA PHE A 729 14.20 16.34 20.74
C PHE A 729 12.67 16.17 20.75
N PHE A 730 12.09 15.48 21.73
CA PHE A 730 10.64 15.38 21.88
C PHE A 730 9.95 16.74 22.06
N ASN A 731 10.62 17.69 22.75
CA ASN A 731 10.11 19.06 22.89
C ASN A 731 10.17 19.86 21.57
N GLN A 732 10.97 19.39 20.63
CA GLN A 732 11.13 20.01 19.30
C GLN A 732 10.24 19.37 18.25
N ILE A 733 9.40 18.38 18.59
CA ILE A 733 8.41 17.82 17.67
C ILE A 733 7.35 18.86 17.36
N ALA A 734 7.19 19.18 16.08
CA ALA A 734 6.10 19.96 15.54
C ALA A 734 4.81 19.14 15.52
N ILE A 735 3.67 19.77 15.83
CA ILE A 735 2.36 19.13 15.75
C ILE A 735 1.44 20.03 14.92
N GLY A 736 0.86 19.44 13.89
CA GLY A 736 -0.16 20.04 13.05
C GLY A 736 -1.44 19.23 13.03
N THR A 737 -2.57 19.88 12.85
CA THR A 737 -3.87 19.23 12.63
C THR A 737 -4.55 19.85 11.43
N GLY A 738 -5.63 19.25 10.97
CA GLY A 738 -6.37 19.85 9.88
C GLY A 738 -7.52 19.01 9.36
N ALA A 739 -8.16 19.55 8.35
CA ALA A 739 -9.23 18.90 7.63
C ALA A 739 -8.93 18.87 6.14
N GLY A 740 -9.40 17.83 5.48
CA GLY A 740 -9.22 17.66 4.04
C GLY A 740 -10.49 17.25 3.34
N LEU A 741 -10.63 17.68 2.10
CA LEU A 741 -11.66 17.25 1.17
C LEU A 741 -11.00 16.51 0.01
N ARG A 742 -11.59 15.40 -0.39
CA ARG A 742 -11.09 14.54 -1.47
C ARG A 742 -12.17 14.31 -2.49
N LEU A 743 -11.83 14.45 -3.77
CA LEU A 743 -12.65 14.06 -4.91
C LEU A 743 -12.09 12.75 -5.48
N ASN A 744 -12.75 11.64 -5.16
CA ASN A 744 -12.34 10.30 -5.58
C ASN A 744 -13.13 9.84 -6.80
N ALA A 745 -12.56 9.99 -7.99
CA ALA A 745 -13.17 9.62 -9.27
C ALA A 745 -12.82 8.19 -9.72
N ASN A 746 -12.37 7.30 -8.82
CA ASN A 746 -11.91 5.92 -9.03
C ASN A 746 -10.58 5.81 -9.81
N PHE A 747 -10.36 6.59 -10.87
CA PHE A 747 -9.13 6.59 -11.67
C PHE A 747 -8.16 7.71 -11.24
N PHE A 748 -8.64 8.76 -10.57
CA PHE A 748 -7.82 9.76 -9.91
C PHE A 748 -8.47 10.24 -8.59
N LEU A 749 -7.65 10.72 -7.69
CA LEU A 749 -8.08 11.31 -6.42
C LEU A 749 -7.46 12.70 -6.30
N LEU A 750 -8.28 13.73 -6.30
CA LEU A 750 -7.86 15.11 -6.05
C LEU A 750 -8.10 15.45 -4.59
N ARG A 751 -7.10 16.01 -3.93
CA ARG A 751 -7.10 16.28 -2.50
C ARG A 751 -6.85 17.74 -2.21
N PHE A 752 -7.61 18.27 -1.28
CA PHE A 752 -7.50 19.64 -0.73
C PHE A 752 -7.38 19.52 0.79
N ASP A 753 -6.22 19.84 1.34
CA ASP A 753 -5.96 19.77 2.78
C ASP A 753 -5.64 21.16 3.34
N LEU A 754 -6.29 21.50 4.45
CA LEU A 754 -5.99 22.71 5.23
C LEU A 754 -5.27 22.27 6.51
N GLY A 755 -3.97 22.56 6.59
CA GLY A 755 -3.14 22.24 7.75
C GLY A 755 -3.01 23.46 8.67
N ILE A 756 -3.14 23.25 9.97
CA ILE A 756 -3.11 24.25 11.03
C ILE A 756 -2.05 23.84 12.04
N LYS A 757 -1.16 24.76 12.37
CA LYS A 757 -0.11 24.55 13.37
C LYS A 757 -0.73 24.50 14.78
N VAL A 758 -0.44 23.42 15.51
CA VAL A 758 -0.80 23.24 16.93
C VAL A 758 0.39 23.58 17.81
N LYS A 759 1.55 22.98 17.52
CA LYS A 759 2.81 23.23 18.24
C LYS A 759 3.90 23.52 17.23
N ASP A 760 4.47 24.73 17.30
CA ASP A 760 5.58 25.18 16.45
C ASP A 760 6.88 25.20 17.27
N PRO A 761 7.83 24.30 17.01
CA PRO A 761 9.07 24.19 17.79
C PRO A 761 9.99 25.41 17.63
N SER A 762 9.86 26.20 16.56
CA SER A 762 10.66 27.41 16.30
C SER A 762 10.31 28.58 17.23
N MET A 763 9.18 28.47 17.96
CA MET A 763 8.78 29.46 18.93
C MET A 763 9.52 29.32 20.26
N PRO A 764 9.68 30.37 21.06
CA PRO A 764 10.31 30.31 22.37
C PRO A 764 9.64 29.25 23.28
N VAL A 765 10.44 28.67 24.17
CA VAL A 765 9.95 27.73 25.19
C VAL A 765 8.87 28.43 26.01
N GLY A 766 7.71 27.82 26.15
CA GLY A 766 6.51 28.41 26.80
C GLY A 766 5.47 28.93 25.79
N ASN A 767 5.86 29.35 24.61
CA ASN A 767 4.95 29.88 23.58
C ASN A 767 4.84 28.97 22.34
N ARG A 768 5.23 27.70 22.45
CA ARG A 768 5.23 26.76 21.30
C ARG A 768 3.85 26.28 20.89
N PHE A 769 2.86 26.33 21.77
CA PHE A 769 1.47 26.01 21.44
C PHE A 769 0.79 27.23 20.82
N VAL A 770 0.61 27.20 19.50
CA VAL A 770 0.19 28.35 18.69
C VAL A 770 -1.23 28.26 18.13
N LEU A 771 -1.97 27.19 18.49
CA LEU A 771 -3.29 26.92 17.91
C LEU A 771 -4.27 28.08 18.10
N PHE A 772 -4.28 28.69 19.28
CA PHE A 772 -5.15 29.81 19.67
C PHE A 772 -4.42 31.17 19.74
N ASP A 773 -3.13 31.20 19.40
CA ASP A 773 -2.37 32.47 19.39
C ASP A 773 -2.83 33.35 18.22
N SER A 774 -3.03 34.65 18.51
CA SER A 774 -3.38 35.65 17.51
C SER A 774 -2.34 35.80 16.38
N ARG A 775 -1.09 35.40 16.64
CA ARG A 775 0.04 35.41 15.71
C ARG A 775 0.30 34.09 14.97
N GLY A 776 -0.40 33.02 15.33
CA GLY A 776 -0.19 31.66 14.79
C GLY A 776 -1.47 31.02 14.30
N GLY A 777 -1.66 29.76 14.62
CA GLY A 777 -2.89 28.99 14.45
C GLY A 777 -3.55 29.11 13.06
N PHE A 778 -4.80 29.49 13.06
CA PHE A 778 -5.61 29.64 11.83
C PHE A 778 -5.12 30.72 10.84
N ARG A 779 -4.41 31.75 11.29
CA ARG A 779 -3.89 32.81 10.40
C ARG A 779 -2.72 32.36 9.53
N ARG A 780 -1.97 31.34 9.97
CA ARG A 780 -0.83 30.75 9.26
C ARG A 780 -1.16 29.33 8.78
N SER A 781 -2.42 29.05 8.47
CA SER A 781 -2.82 27.77 7.88
C SER A 781 -2.20 27.58 6.49
N VAL A 782 -1.80 26.36 6.21
CA VAL A 782 -1.23 25.95 4.92
C VAL A 782 -2.30 25.19 4.14
N PHE A 783 -2.61 25.69 2.96
CA PHE A 783 -3.51 25.03 2.02
C PHE A 783 -2.70 24.22 1.02
N ASN A 784 -2.95 22.92 0.98
CA ASN A 784 -2.28 21.96 0.09
C ASN A 784 -3.28 21.42 -0.93
N VAL A 785 -2.89 21.39 -2.20
CA VAL A 785 -3.58 20.67 -3.27
C VAL A 785 -2.67 19.53 -3.73
N ALA A 786 -3.17 18.32 -3.83
CA ALA A 786 -2.37 17.18 -4.25
C ALA A 786 -3.22 16.11 -4.93
N ILE A 787 -2.55 15.21 -5.66
CA ILE A 787 -3.15 14.06 -6.30
C ILE A 787 -2.79 12.80 -5.49
N GLY A 788 -3.75 11.92 -5.25
CA GLY A 788 -3.58 10.71 -4.45
C GLY A 788 -3.73 10.93 -2.94
N TYR A 789 -3.71 9.83 -2.19
CA TYR A 789 -3.67 9.88 -0.73
C TYR A 789 -2.28 10.33 -0.24
N PRO A 790 -2.16 10.97 0.94
CA PRO A 790 -0.87 11.47 1.42
C PRO A 790 0.12 10.33 1.76
N PHE A 791 -0.40 9.17 2.07
CA PHE A 791 0.36 7.96 2.40
C PHE A 791 -0.51 6.71 2.25
#